data_0be2003310636d1896699d78569f5b53
#
_entry.id   0be2003310636d1896699d78569f5b53
#
_cell.length_a   1.000
_cell.length_b   1.000
_cell.length_c   1.000
_cell.angle_alpha   90.00
_cell.angle_beta   90.00
_cell.angle_gamma   90.00
#
_symmetry.space_group_name_H-M   'P 1'
#
loop_
_entity.id
_entity.type
_entity.pdbx_description
1 polymer ?
#
loop_
_entity_poly.entity_id
_entity_poly.type
_entity_poly.pdbx_seq_one_letter_code
_entity_poly.pdbx_strand_id
1 'polypeptide(L)'
;MILFWVAFAAVVNIIAPQLEIVGEEHSAPMAPEDAPSLTGMHRMGGNFQEFDSNSTVMVVIEGQEPLGPDAHAYYDEIIRKLRQDPEHIQHIQDFWGDTLTAAGAQSADGKAAYVMLNLAGEQGQTLANDGVQEVRQVIADTPAPPGVQAYAAGPAALTDDLHVIGNASLGKITLFTLVAIAVMLLIVYRSIVTTLIQLVLTGVGLLASRGLISVLATHDVFGLTTFAGNILTMLAIAAATDYGIFLFGRYREARGAGEDPETAYYTTFKSVSPVIVGSGLTIAGATYCLSFARLPYFSTMGAPVAIGMIVVVASSVTMGPAVLFLGSKVGLYEAKRAAKGRFWRRVGTAVVRWPAPILVASAFIVLIGVVAVPGYRPAYNDRWYLPDDAPVNIGFAAADRHFTQARMNPDILMVEADHDMRNPADMLVLDRVAKNVLRTQGIAMVQSITRPLGIPIQHSSIPFQTAIQGQTSNLNLPFQRAQLDNQLKMVEATNQSIAIMEKQYELSLRQTKLTQDSAEKSRELLEVTKQLRDNIANFDDQFRPLRNYFYWEPHCFDIPMCAAARSLFDSLDTVDELTDRTSAVQVNTDELADLAPQLTALLPQTIASMKTSRDLSLASYNSQKALLDQMQAMNDTALAMGQSFDEAKNDDFFYLPPEAFQNPDFERGLKMFLSPDGKSARMFITHQSDPATPEGIARVNAERTAAQEGLKMSSLSDAKIFLGGTAATYKDMSDGARYDLMIAVVSALTLIFMIMLILTRSAVAALVIVGTAASSIAASFGISVLLWQDLFGVEVHWLVMLMSVIILLAVGSDYNLLLVSRFKDEIHAGLKTGIIRSMAGTGGVVTSAGLVFAATMAAMLGSELVVLAQMGSTIAIGLLLDTLIVRSLLMPSIATLLGRWFWWPQVVYPRGDNHFRRPTAVSRGTGDEDTAALPVPS
;
A
#
# COMPACT_ATOMS: atom_id res chain seq x y z
N MET A 1 33.82 14.59 10.80
CA MET A 1 32.42 14.19 10.57
C MET A 1 32.23 13.55 9.21
N ILE A 2 32.61 14.17 8.09
CA ILE A 2 32.43 13.56 6.75
C ILE A 2 33.17 12.22 6.66
N LEU A 3 34.46 12.20 6.98
CA LEU A 3 35.27 10.97 6.99
C LEU A 3 34.72 9.90 7.95
N PHE A 4 34.19 10.33 9.09
CA PHE A 4 33.54 9.40 10.03
C PHE A 4 32.36 8.69 9.39
N TRP A 5 31.42 9.41 8.76
CA TRP A 5 30.25 8.80 8.16
C TRP A 5 30.56 7.94 6.95
N VAL A 6 31.51 8.36 6.12
CA VAL A 6 31.98 7.55 4.98
C VAL A 6 32.65 6.26 5.46
N ALA A 7 33.53 6.37 6.48
CA ALA A 7 34.17 5.20 7.09
C ALA A 7 33.13 4.30 7.79
N PHE A 8 32.19 4.87 8.53
CA PHE A 8 31.13 4.12 9.20
C PHE A 8 30.27 3.36 8.18
N ALA A 9 29.80 4.04 7.11
CA ALA A 9 29.04 3.39 6.04
C ALA A 9 29.85 2.26 5.36
N ALA A 10 31.14 2.49 5.09
CA ALA A 10 31.99 1.47 4.51
C ALA A 10 32.16 0.26 5.43
N VAL A 11 32.44 0.47 6.73
CA VAL A 11 32.67 -0.60 7.71
C VAL A 11 31.42 -1.45 7.89
N VAL A 12 30.23 -0.84 8.09
CA VAL A 12 29.01 -1.62 8.33
C VAL A 12 28.57 -2.41 7.09
N ASN A 13 28.85 -1.93 5.88
CA ASN A 13 28.53 -2.67 4.64
C ASN A 13 29.60 -3.70 4.22
N ILE A 14 30.78 -3.68 4.86
CA ILE A 14 31.81 -4.74 4.69
C ILE A 14 31.56 -5.88 5.68
N ILE A 15 31.10 -5.56 6.87
CA ILE A 15 30.94 -6.55 7.96
C ILE A 15 29.68 -7.39 7.75
N ALA A 16 28.56 -6.77 7.31
CA ALA A 16 27.28 -7.45 7.15
C ALA A 16 26.95 -7.71 5.67
N PRO A 17 26.22 -8.80 5.37
CA PRO A 17 25.62 -9.04 4.06
C PRO A 17 24.67 -7.91 3.63
N GLN A 18 24.28 -7.91 2.36
CA GLN A 18 23.28 -6.95 1.89
C GLN A 18 21.97 -7.15 2.66
N LEU A 19 21.27 -6.03 2.94
CA LEU A 19 20.04 -6.04 3.77
C LEU A 19 18.96 -6.96 3.19
N GLU A 20 18.90 -7.12 1.87
CA GLU A 20 18.00 -8.01 1.17
C GLU A 20 18.26 -9.47 1.53
N ILE A 21 19.53 -9.90 1.51
CA ILE A 21 19.95 -11.26 1.87
C ILE A 21 19.59 -11.56 3.33
N VAL A 22 19.90 -10.62 4.23
CA VAL A 22 19.54 -10.77 5.65
C VAL A 22 18.02 -10.82 5.85
N GLY A 23 17.25 -10.06 5.04
CA GLY A 23 15.79 -10.10 5.06
C GLY A 23 15.20 -11.41 4.53
N GLU A 24 15.91 -12.11 3.66
CA GLU A 24 15.57 -13.45 3.20
C GLU A 24 15.91 -14.50 4.27
N GLU A 25 17.07 -14.41 4.89
CA GLU A 25 17.55 -15.36 5.92
C GLU A 25 16.80 -15.26 7.27
N HIS A 26 16.21 -14.11 7.59
CA HIS A 26 15.54 -13.84 8.87
C HIS A 26 14.10 -13.34 8.66
N SER A 27 13.41 -13.89 7.66
CA SER A 27 12.05 -13.46 7.34
C SER A 27 11.05 -13.82 8.44
N ALA A 28 10.10 -12.95 8.72
CA ALA A 28 9.10 -13.10 9.75
C ALA A 28 7.82 -13.75 9.21
N PRO A 29 7.12 -14.58 10.02
CA PRO A 29 5.86 -15.19 9.61
C PRO A 29 4.78 -14.12 9.34
N MET A 30 3.81 -14.45 8.49
CA MET A 30 2.72 -13.53 8.14
C MET A 30 1.65 -13.43 9.24
N ALA A 31 1.34 -14.51 9.92
CA ALA A 31 0.32 -14.58 10.97
C ALA A 31 0.94 -14.44 12.38
N PRO A 32 0.20 -13.84 13.34
CA PRO A 32 0.61 -13.83 14.74
C PRO A 32 0.72 -15.25 15.30
N GLU A 33 1.68 -15.49 16.17
CA GLU A 33 1.87 -16.79 16.84
C GLU A 33 0.63 -17.24 17.65
N ASP A 34 -0.15 -16.28 18.17
CA ASP A 34 -1.38 -16.51 18.92
C ASP A 34 -2.63 -16.56 18.04
N ALA A 35 -2.49 -16.53 16.72
CA ALA A 35 -3.63 -16.58 15.80
C ALA A 35 -4.41 -17.89 15.96
N PRO A 36 -5.75 -17.83 16.08
CA PRO A 36 -6.57 -19.03 16.20
C PRO A 36 -6.41 -20.02 15.04
N SER A 37 -6.24 -19.53 13.81
CA SER A 37 -6.01 -20.38 12.63
C SER A 37 -4.66 -21.08 12.71
N LEU A 38 -3.59 -20.38 13.11
CA LEU A 38 -2.26 -20.94 13.25
C LEU A 38 -2.21 -21.98 14.38
N THR A 39 -2.78 -21.65 15.55
CA THR A 39 -2.94 -22.57 16.66
C THR A 39 -3.73 -23.83 16.22
N GLY A 40 -4.77 -23.65 15.39
CA GLY A 40 -5.54 -24.73 14.82
C GLY A 40 -4.72 -25.63 13.91
N MET A 41 -3.91 -25.06 13.03
CA MET A 41 -3.04 -25.82 12.13
C MET A 41 -1.96 -26.60 12.88
N HIS A 42 -1.26 -25.97 13.83
CA HIS A 42 -0.25 -26.68 14.66
C HIS A 42 -0.85 -27.83 15.47
N ARG A 43 -2.02 -27.59 16.11
CA ARG A 43 -2.74 -28.65 16.82
C ARG A 43 -3.13 -29.78 15.87
N MET A 44 -3.59 -29.45 14.70
CA MET A 44 -4.01 -30.43 13.68
C MET A 44 -2.81 -31.26 13.22
N GLY A 45 -1.74 -30.60 12.79
CA GLY A 45 -0.54 -31.30 12.35
C GLY A 45 0.07 -32.19 13.44
N GLY A 46 0.14 -31.70 14.69
CA GLY A 46 0.64 -32.46 15.82
C GLY A 46 -0.27 -33.64 16.18
N ASN A 47 -1.59 -33.47 16.22
CA ASN A 47 -2.53 -34.55 16.54
C ASN A 47 -2.55 -35.64 15.46
N PHE A 48 -2.41 -35.25 14.19
CA PHE A 48 -2.32 -36.20 13.07
C PHE A 48 -0.90 -36.69 12.81
N GLN A 49 0.13 -36.12 13.45
CA GLN A 49 1.55 -36.44 13.27
C GLN A 49 2.01 -36.23 11.82
N GLU A 50 1.52 -35.19 11.18
CA GLU A 50 1.75 -34.86 9.77
C GLU A 50 2.68 -33.66 9.55
N PHE A 51 2.46 -32.55 10.27
CA PHE A 51 3.22 -31.32 10.13
C PHE A 51 3.16 -30.46 11.40
N ASP A 52 4.00 -29.43 11.48
CA ASP A 52 4.01 -28.45 12.58
C ASP A 52 3.98 -26.99 12.08
N SER A 53 3.63 -26.80 10.82
CA SER A 53 3.63 -25.49 10.15
C SER A 53 2.26 -25.16 9.53
N ASN A 54 2.11 -23.92 9.02
CA ASN A 54 0.96 -23.53 8.23
C ASN A 54 1.28 -23.34 6.73
N SER A 55 2.50 -23.68 6.32
CA SER A 55 2.97 -23.49 4.94
C SER A 55 2.50 -24.61 4.05
N THR A 56 1.74 -24.26 3.01
CA THR A 56 1.23 -25.23 2.05
C THR A 56 1.56 -24.85 0.61
N VAL A 57 1.97 -25.85 -0.18
CA VAL A 57 2.15 -25.77 -1.62
C VAL A 57 1.30 -26.81 -2.30
N MET A 58 0.72 -26.47 -3.44
CA MET A 58 0.03 -27.42 -4.31
C MET A 58 0.87 -27.63 -5.56
N VAL A 59 1.13 -28.88 -5.89
CA VAL A 59 1.63 -29.26 -7.20
C VAL A 59 0.44 -29.66 -8.06
N VAL A 60 0.22 -28.90 -9.12
CA VAL A 60 -0.86 -29.13 -10.09
C VAL A 60 -0.26 -29.76 -11.34
N ILE A 61 -0.75 -30.94 -11.74
CA ILE A 61 -0.37 -31.60 -12.98
C ILE A 61 -1.49 -31.42 -13.99
N GLU A 62 -1.17 -30.89 -15.15
CA GLU A 62 -2.11 -30.60 -16.23
C GLU A 62 -1.69 -31.32 -17.51
N GLY A 63 -2.64 -31.99 -18.15
CA GLY A 63 -2.47 -32.63 -19.44
C GLY A 63 -3.35 -32.01 -20.52
N GLN A 64 -2.88 -32.02 -21.77
CA GLN A 64 -3.70 -31.65 -22.93
C GLN A 64 -4.81 -32.66 -23.17
N GLU A 65 -4.52 -33.93 -22.89
CA GLU A 65 -5.44 -35.08 -22.93
C GLU A 65 -5.71 -35.57 -21.48
N PRO A 66 -6.74 -36.42 -21.27
CA PRO A 66 -6.93 -37.02 -19.93
C PRO A 66 -5.67 -37.73 -19.43
N LEU A 67 -5.35 -37.51 -18.15
CA LEU A 67 -4.13 -38.05 -17.52
C LEU A 67 -4.11 -39.57 -17.54
N GLY A 68 -3.16 -40.13 -18.28
CA GLY A 68 -2.94 -41.56 -18.42
C GLY A 68 -1.83 -42.14 -17.52
N PRO A 69 -1.43 -43.43 -17.72
CA PRO A 69 -0.40 -44.07 -16.92
C PRO A 69 0.95 -43.36 -16.94
N ASP A 70 1.33 -42.70 -18.04
CA ASP A 70 2.59 -41.95 -18.15
C ASP A 70 2.58 -40.70 -17.25
N ALA A 71 1.41 -40.06 -17.13
CA ALA A 71 1.23 -38.92 -16.22
C ALA A 71 1.27 -39.39 -14.76
N HIS A 72 0.72 -40.58 -14.45
CA HIS A 72 0.87 -41.16 -13.11
C HIS A 72 2.33 -41.50 -12.79
N ALA A 73 3.08 -42.09 -13.71
CA ALA A 73 4.49 -42.39 -13.50
C ALA A 73 5.32 -41.10 -13.28
N TYR A 74 5.00 -40.03 -14.00
CA TYR A 74 5.61 -38.72 -13.80
C TYR A 74 5.28 -38.14 -12.42
N TYR A 75 4.01 -38.24 -11.99
CA TYR A 75 3.58 -37.85 -10.65
C TYR A 75 4.32 -38.64 -9.57
N ASP A 76 4.34 -39.96 -9.67
CA ASP A 76 5.00 -40.83 -8.69
C ASP A 76 6.49 -40.50 -8.55
N GLU A 77 7.16 -40.17 -9.65
CA GLU A 77 8.56 -39.76 -9.63
C GLU A 77 8.77 -38.42 -8.92
N ILE A 78 7.89 -37.43 -9.14
CA ILE A 78 7.92 -36.14 -8.39
C ILE A 78 7.73 -36.43 -6.89
N ILE A 79 6.68 -37.17 -6.52
CA ILE A 79 6.40 -37.50 -5.12
C ILE A 79 7.55 -38.29 -4.48
N ARG A 80 8.17 -39.21 -5.22
CA ARG A 80 9.31 -39.96 -4.75
C ARG A 80 10.50 -39.07 -4.42
N LYS A 81 10.80 -38.12 -5.28
CA LYS A 81 11.88 -37.13 -5.06
C LYS A 81 11.56 -36.21 -3.89
N LEU A 82 10.36 -35.67 -3.81
CA LEU A 82 9.94 -34.79 -2.73
C LEU A 82 9.99 -35.47 -1.36
N ARG A 83 9.68 -36.77 -1.27
CA ARG A 83 9.82 -37.55 -0.03
C ARG A 83 11.27 -37.73 0.42
N GLN A 84 12.26 -37.46 -0.42
CA GLN A 84 13.70 -37.57 -0.05
C GLN A 84 14.22 -36.32 0.64
N ASP A 85 13.44 -35.25 0.70
CA ASP A 85 13.78 -33.97 1.34
C ASP A 85 12.87 -33.70 2.57
N PRO A 86 13.09 -34.38 3.70
CA PRO A 86 12.32 -34.12 4.90
C PRO A 86 12.69 -32.82 5.63
N GLU A 87 13.76 -32.15 5.20
CA GLU A 87 14.17 -30.86 5.76
C GLU A 87 13.20 -29.76 5.36
N HIS A 88 12.74 -29.77 4.11
CA HIS A 88 11.84 -28.77 3.56
C HIS A 88 10.38 -29.23 3.47
N ILE A 89 10.13 -30.56 3.33
CA ILE A 89 8.80 -31.11 3.11
C ILE A 89 8.42 -32.04 4.26
N GLN A 90 7.50 -31.56 5.11
CA GLN A 90 7.07 -32.30 6.29
C GLN A 90 6.06 -33.38 5.99
N HIS A 91 5.07 -33.06 5.12
CA HIS A 91 4.01 -34.02 4.79
C HIS A 91 3.52 -33.84 3.34
N ILE A 92 3.17 -34.97 2.72
CA ILE A 92 2.61 -35.01 1.37
C ILE A 92 1.22 -35.65 1.46
N GLN A 93 0.18 -34.86 1.18
CA GLN A 93 -1.18 -35.37 1.08
C GLN A 93 -1.39 -36.02 -0.29
N ASP A 94 -0.94 -37.25 -0.43
CA ASP A 94 -0.87 -38.02 -1.67
C ASP A 94 -2.22 -38.65 -1.99
N PHE A 95 -3.21 -37.81 -2.39
CA PHE A 95 -4.56 -38.26 -2.72
C PHE A 95 -4.64 -38.97 -4.08
N TRP A 96 -3.85 -38.52 -5.06
CA TRP A 96 -3.93 -39.08 -6.41
C TRP A 96 -3.17 -40.38 -6.57
N GLY A 97 -2.18 -40.62 -5.72
CA GLY A 97 -1.46 -41.89 -5.66
C GLY A 97 -2.24 -43.04 -5.00
N ASP A 98 -3.35 -42.75 -4.27
CA ASP A 98 -4.19 -43.79 -3.66
C ASP A 98 -5.48 -43.96 -4.46
N THR A 99 -5.76 -45.18 -4.86
CA THR A 99 -6.95 -45.54 -5.67
C THR A 99 -8.30 -45.19 -5.02
N LEU A 100 -8.35 -45.07 -3.68
CA LEU A 100 -9.58 -44.71 -2.96
C LEU A 100 -9.81 -43.19 -2.95
N THR A 101 -8.79 -42.39 -3.02
CA THR A 101 -8.85 -40.91 -2.92
C THR A 101 -8.61 -40.22 -4.26
N ALA A 102 -8.03 -40.92 -5.25
CA ALA A 102 -7.63 -40.36 -6.54
C ALA A 102 -8.76 -39.55 -7.23
N ALA A 103 -10.00 -40.08 -7.21
CA ALA A 103 -11.17 -39.40 -7.78
C ALA A 103 -11.44 -38.03 -7.09
N GLY A 104 -11.03 -37.86 -5.85
CA GLY A 104 -11.13 -36.59 -5.12
C GLY A 104 -10.07 -35.57 -5.51
N ALA A 105 -8.92 -35.99 -6.03
CA ALA A 105 -7.80 -35.12 -6.42
C ALA A 105 -7.71 -34.86 -7.93
N GLN A 106 -8.48 -35.60 -8.73
CA GLN A 106 -8.55 -35.44 -10.19
C GLN A 106 -9.70 -34.50 -10.59
N SER A 107 -9.50 -33.78 -11.65
CA SER A 107 -10.52 -32.90 -12.24
C SER A 107 -11.64 -33.72 -12.93
N ALA A 108 -12.78 -33.08 -13.10
CA ALA A 108 -13.95 -33.75 -13.73
C ALA A 108 -13.72 -34.16 -15.19
N ASP A 109 -12.86 -33.42 -15.90
CA ASP A 109 -12.49 -33.72 -17.29
C ASP A 109 -11.31 -34.71 -17.40
N GLY A 110 -10.78 -35.14 -16.24
CA GLY A 110 -9.66 -36.09 -16.15
C GLY A 110 -8.30 -35.49 -16.56
N LYS A 111 -8.24 -34.23 -16.91
CA LYS A 111 -7.03 -33.58 -17.47
C LYS A 111 -6.11 -32.95 -16.44
N ALA A 112 -6.53 -32.80 -15.21
CA ALA A 112 -5.69 -32.27 -14.15
C ALA A 112 -5.82 -33.08 -12.86
N ALA A 113 -4.73 -33.09 -12.10
CA ALA A 113 -4.69 -33.62 -10.75
C ALA A 113 -3.83 -32.71 -9.88
N TYR A 114 -4.05 -32.74 -8.56
CA TYR A 114 -3.23 -31.99 -7.63
C TYR A 114 -2.82 -32.81 -6.41
N VAL A 115 -1.71 -32.41 -5.83
CA VAL A 115 -1.23 -32.88 -4.53
C VAL A 115 -0.93 -31.69 -3.65
N MET A 116 -1.24 -31.80 -2.37
CA MET A 116 -0.92 -30.78 -1.37
C MET A 116 0.29 -31.19 -0.56
N LEU A 117 1.23 -30.27 -0.40
CA LEU A 117 2.46 -30.44 0.37
C LEU A 117 2.41 -29.50 1.56
N ASN A 118 2.75 -30.00 2.75
CA ASN A 118 3.03 -29.17 3.91
C ASN A 118 4.55 -29.00 4.02
N LEU A 119 5.00 -27.74 3.97
CA LEU A 119 6.42 -27.40 4.05
C LEU A 119 6.85 -27.17 5.49
N ALA A 120 8.15 -27.28 5.72
CA ALA A 120 8.75 -26.88 6.99
C ALA A 120 8.77 -25.35 7.13
N GLY A 121 8.61 -24.85 8.35
CA GLY A 121 8.56 -23.40 8.63
C GLY A 121 7.20 -22.75 8.33
N GLU A 122 6.94 -21.63 9.01
CA GLU A 122 5.70 -20.89 8.84
C GLU A 122 5.64 -20.14 7.49
N GLN A 123 4.43 -19.92 6.99
CA GLN A 123 4.23 -19.16 5.74
C GLN A 123 4.90 -17.78 5.82
N GLY A 124 5.79 -17.52 4.87
CA GLY A 124 6.57 -16.29 4.79
C GLY A 124 7.95 -16.37 5.43
N GLN A 125 8.26 -17.44 6.18
CA GLN A 125 9.60 -17.68 6.68
C GLN A 125 10.53 -18.24 5.60
N THR A 126 11.83 -18.04 5.78
CA THR A 126 12.89 -18.48 4.86
C THR A 126 12.80 -19.96 4.53
N LEU A 127 12.69 -20.81 5.54
CA LEU A 127 12.63 -22.26 5.36
C LEU A 127 11.44 -22.70 4.48
N ALA A 128 10.29 -22.03 4.63
CA ALA A 128 9.13 -22.29 3.77
C ALA A 128 9.34 -21.82 2.34
N ASN A 129 10.00 -20.66 2.14
CA ASN A 129 10.33 -20.14 0.81
C ASN A 129 11.37 -21.06 0.12
N ASP A 130 12.40 -21.52 0.83
CA ASP A 130 13.38 -22.49 0.33
C ASP A 130 12.68 -23.79 -0.10
N GLY A 131 11.73 -24.27 0.70
CA GLY A 131 10.90 -25.42 0.37
C GLY A 131 10.11 -25.24 -0.93
N VAL A 132 9.59 -24.05 -1.21
CA VAL A 132 8.92 -23.74 -2.50
C VAL A 132 9.90 -23.85 -3.66
N GLN A 133 11.11 -23.29 -3.51
CA GLN A 133 12.14 -23.36 -4.54
C GLN A 133 12.59 -24.77 -4.81
N GLU A 134 12.72 -25.62 -3.76
CA GLU A 134 13.04 -27.04 -3.90
C GLU A 134 11.93 -27.79 -4.66
N VAL A 135 10.66 -27.54 -4.33
CA VAL A 135 9.52 -28.12 -5.08
C VAL A 135 9.59 -27.74 -6.56
N ARG A 136 9.87 -26.46 -6.88
CA ARG A 136 10.02 -25.99 -8.26
C ARG A 136 11.21 -26.65 -8.98
N GLN A 137 12.31 -26.81 -8.26
CA GLN A 137 13.51 -27.46 -8.81
C GLN A 137 13.22 -28.93 -9.10
N VAL A 138 12.59 -29.66 -8.18
CA VAL A 138 12.20 -31.08 -8.39
C VAL A 138 11.28 -31.21 -9.61
N ILE A 139 10.32 -30.31 -9.78
CA ILE A 139 9.44 -30.27 -10.97
C ILE A 139 10.28 -30.08 -12.25
N ALA A 140 11.19 -29.08 -12.24
CA ALA A 140 12.02 -28.76 -13.40
C ALA A 140 13.00 -29.89 -13.77
N ASP A 141 13.57 -30.59 -12.76
CA ASP A 141 14.53 -31.69 -12.93
C ASP A 141 13.86 -33.04 -13.24
N THR A 142 12.53 -33.10 -13.27
CA THR A 142 11.78 -34.31 -13.62
C THR A 142 11.24 -34.21 -15.05
N PRO A 143 11.66 -35.07 -15.98
CA PRO A 143 11.22 -35.01 -17.37
C PRO A 143 9.72 -35.29 -17.48
N ALA A 144 8.96 -34.31 -17.95
CA ALA A 144 7.53 -34.46 -18.18
C ALA A 144 7.24 -35.25 -19.47
N PRO A 145 6.22 -36.11 -19.49
CA PRO A 145 5.78 -36.75 -20.72
C PRO A 145 5.16 -35.71 -21.68
N PRO A 146 5.14 -36.01 -23.01
CA PRO A 146 4.59 -35.08 -24.00
C PRO A 146 3.14 -34.66 -23.68
N GLY A 147 2.90 -33.35 -23.64
CA GLY A 147 1.57 -32.79 -23.39
C GLY A 147 1.17 -32.71 -21.90
N VAL A 148 2.05 -33.08 -20.96
CA VAL A 148 1.84 -32.97 -19.52
C VAL A 148 2.79 -31.92 -18.93
N GLN A 149 2.31 -31.10 -18.02
CA GLN A 149 3.10 -30.11 -17.29
C GLN A 149 2.73 -30.12 -15.81
N ALA A 150 3.68 -29.79 -14.96
CA ALA A 150 3.46 -29.62 -13.52
C ALA A 150 3.80 -28.20 -13.10
N TYR A 151 3.04 -27.67 -12.15
CA TYR A 151 3.16 -26.30 -11.65
C TYR A 151 3.08 -26.31 -10.13
N ALA A 152 3.87 -25.44 -9.50
CA ALA A 152 3.74 -25.16 -8.08
C ALA A 152 2.85 -23.93 -7.85
N ALA A 153 1.80 -24.11 -7.07
CA ALA A 153 0.84 -23.06 -6.69
C ALA A 153 0.57 -23.13 -5.17
N GLY A 154 -0.33 -22.31 -4.67
CA GLY A 154 -0.71 -22.34 -3.25
C GLY A 154 -0.15 -21.17 -2.44
N PRO A 155 -0.55 -21.09 -1.15
CA PRO A 155 -0.23 -19.92 -0.30
C PRO A 155 1.26 -19.67 -0.11
N ALA A 156 2.07 -20.71 0.11
CA ALA A 156 3.52 -20.55 0.30
C ALA A 156 4.21 -20.13 -1.00
N ALA A 157 3.83 -20.70 -2.16
CA ALA A 157 4.35 -20.30 -3.46
C ALA A 157 3.99 -18.86 -3.82
N LEU A 158 2.80 -18.40 -3.41
CA LEU A 158 2.36 -17.01 -3.57
C LEU A 158 3.23 -16.05 -2.76
N THR A 159 3.54 -16.42 -1.53
CA THR A 159 4.39 -15.61 -0.65
C THR A 159 5.83 -15.55 -1.15
N ASP A 160 6.38 -16.66 -1.63
CA ASP A 160 7.70 -16.72 -2.23
C ASP A 160 7.81 -15.82 -3.47
N ASP A 161 6.86 -15.89 -4.41
CA ASP A 161 6.86 -15.02 -5.59
C ASP A 161 6.70 -13.53 -5.23
N LEU A 162 5.92 -13.20 -4.19
CA LEU A 162 5.86 -11.83 -3.67
C LEU A 162 7.23 -11.33 -3.21
N HIS A 163 8.01 -12.17 -2.53
CA HIS A 163 9.35 -11.83 -2.09
C HIS A 163 10.32 -11.68 -3.26
N VAL A 164 10.36 -12.66 -4.16
CA VAL A 164 11.28 -12.67 -5.31
C VAL A 164 11.00 -11.49 -6.24
N ILE A 165 9.75 -11.26 -6.63
CA ILE A 165 9.36 -10.16 -7.51
C ILE A 165 9.52 -8.81 -6.82
N GLY A 166 9.22 -8.75 -5.51
CA GLY A 166 9.45 -7.58 -4.67
C GLY A 166 10.90 -7.16 -4.66
N ASN A 167 11.82 -8.09 -4.42
CA ASN A 167 13.27 -7.85 -4.43
C ASN A 167 13.78 -7.46 -5.83
N ALA A 168 13.32 -8.13 -6.88
CA ALA A 168 13.67 -7.78 -8.27
C ALA A 168 13.20 -6.37 -8.66
N SER A 169 12.04 -5.95 -8.18
CA SER A 169 11.48 -4.62 -8.42
C SER A 169 12.26 -3.51 -7.72
N LEU A 170 12.95 -3.80 -6.60
CA LEU A 170 13.70 -2.81 -5.82
C LEU A 170 14.76 -2.07 -6.62
N GLY A 171 15.52 -2.78 -7.43
CA GLY A 171 16.56 -2.17 -8.26
C GLY A 171 15.98 -1.14 -9.23
N LYS A 172 14.87 -1.49 -9.88
CA LYS A 172 14.13 -0.61 -10.80
C LYS A 172 13.57 0.61 -10.07
N ILE A 173 12.87 0.40 -8.96
CA ILE A 173 12.28 1.48 -8.14
C ILE A 173 13.37 2.43 -7.65
N THR A 174 14.49 1.90 -7.13
CA THR A 174 15.61 2.71 -6.64
C THR A 174 16.23 3.55 -7.76
N LEU A 175 16.40 3.00 -8.94
CA LEU A 175 16.91 3.74 -10.11
C LEU A 175 15.94 4.87 -10.51
N PHE A 176 14.65 4.57 -10.65
CA PHE A 176 13.63 5.60 -10.95
C PHE A 176 13.58 6.68 -9.88
N THR A 177 13.68 6.30 -8.61
CA THR A 177 13.73 7.22 -7.48
C THR A 177 14.94 8.14 -7.56
N LEU A 178 16.14 7.61 -7.80
CA LEU A 178 17.37 8.40 -7.91
C LEU A 178 17.30 9.37 -9.10
N VAL A 179 16.77 8.92 -10.23
CA VAL A 179 16.59 9.78 -11.41
C VAL A 179 15.57 10.88 -11.12
N ALA A 180 14.42 10.54 -10.55
CA ALA A 180 13.39 11.52 -10.18
C ALA A 180 13.93 12.57 -9.21
N ILE A 181 14.63 12.14 -8.16
CA ILE A 181 15.26 13.04 -7.19
C ILE A 181 16.33 13.90 -7.87
N ALA A 182 17.20 13.32 -8.68
CA ALA A 182 18.24 14.08 -9.37
C ALA A 182 17.64 15.18 -10.26
N VAL A 183 16.61 14.86 -11.03
CA VAL A 183 15.89 15.82 -11.88
C VAL A 183 15.23 16.92 -11.02
N MET A 184 14.52 16.52 -9.97
CA MET A 184 13.84 17.48 -9.09
C MET A 184 14.82 18.38 -8.34
N LEU A 185 15.92 17.83 -7.81
CA LEU A 185 16.98 18.61 -7.17
C LEU A 185 17.65 19.58 -8.15
N LEU A 186 17.84 19.16 -9.41
CA LEU A 186 18.37 20.02 -10.45
C LEU A 186 17.45 21.21 -10.72
N ILE A 187 16.14 20.98 -10.75
CA ILE A 187 15.11 22.04 -10.90
C ILE A 187 15.15 22.99 -9.72
N VAL A 188 15.26 22.46 -8.49
CA VAL A 188 15.24 23.22 -7.23
C VAL A 188 16.54 24.01 -7.05
N TYR A 189 17.68 23.34 -7.19
CA TYR A 189 18.97 23.95 -6.93
C TYR A 189 19.53 24.73 -8.12
N ARG A 190 19.14 24.36 -9.34
CA ARG A 190 19.68 24.92 -10.60
C ARG A 190 21.21 24.88 -10.65
N SER A 191 21.79 23.86 -10.04
CA SER A 191 23.22 23.64 -9.89
C SER A 191 23.50 22.15 -9.85
N ILE A 192 24.23 21.65 -10.85
CA ILE A 192 24.64 20.25 -10.94
C ILE A 192 25.50 19.87 -9.73
N VAL A 193 26.43 20.74 -9.34
CA VAL A 193 27.35 20.46 -8.23
C VAL A 193 26.60 20.29 -6.91
N THR A 194 25.66 21.19 -6.61
CA THR A 194 24.84 21.09 -5.38
C THR A 194 23.96 19.84 -5.40
N THR A 195 23.42 19.47 -6.57
CA THR A 195 22.63 18.24 -6.74
C THR A 195 23.48 17.00 -6.50
N LEU A 196 24.68 16.91 -7.08
CA LEU A 196 25.59 15.79 -6.85
C LEU A 196 26.02 15.67 -5.39
N ILE A 197 26.36 16.79 -4.75
CA ILE A 197 26.71 16.80 -3.33
C ILE A 197 25.54 16.27 -2.49
N GLN A 198 24.32 16.71 -2.78
CA GLN A 198 23.14 16.24 -2.06
C GLN A 198 22.91 14.74 -2.27
N LEU A 199 23.05 14.24 -3.50
CA LEU A 199 22.91 12.81 -3.79
C LEU A 199 23.97 11.97 -3.05
N VAL A 200 25.21 12.45 -2.98
CA VAL A 200 26.27 11.77 -2.20
C VAL A 200 25.94 11.77 -0.71
N LEU A 201 25.47 12.89 -0.16
CA LEU A 201 25.03 12.96 1.25
C LEU A 201 23.90 11.97 1.54
N THR A 202 22.90 11.93 0.68
CA THR A 202 21.77 10.99 0.77
C THR A 202 22.27 9.55 0.68
N GLY A 203 23.17 9.26 -0.27
CA GLY A 203 23.75 7.92 -0.46
C GLY A 203 24.56 7.43 0.75
N VAL A 204 25.39 8.27 1.33
CA VAL A 204 26.17 7.91 2.55
C VAL A 204 25.23 7.65 3.73
N GLY A 205 24.21 8.51 3.94
CA GLY A 205 23.22 8.31 5.00
C GLY A 205 22.41 7.01 4.82
N LEU A 206 22.02 6.70 3.59
CA LEU A 206 21.33 5.47 3.23
C LEU A 206 22.20 4.24 3.51
N LEU A 207 23.43 4.21 3.00
CA LEU A 207 24.36 3.10 3.21
C LEU A 207 24.68 2.87 4.69
N ALA A 208 24.90 3.96 5.45
CA ALA A 208 25.10 3.89 6.90
C ALA A 208 23.89 3.30 7.62
N SER A 209 22.67 3.72 7.24
CA SER A 209 21.41 3.23 7.81
C SER A 209 21.19 1.76 7.50
N ARG A 210 21.24 1.38 6.22
CA ARG A 210 21.02 -0.01 5.77
C ARG A 210 22.06 -0.96 6.34
N GLY A 211 23.35 -0.57 6.30
CA GLY A 211 24.42 -1.40 6.84
C GLY A 211 24.29 -1.62 8.35
N LEU A 212 23.93 -0.60 9.13
CA LEU A 212 23.70 -0.80 10.57
C LEU A 212 22.52 -1.74 10.84
N ILE A 213 21.41 -1.59 10.11
CA ILE A 213 20.24 -2.47 10.25
C ILE A 213 20.61 -3.89 9.87
N SER A 214 21.38 -4.10 8.80
CA SER A 214 21.88 -5.42 8.40
C SER A 214 22.74 -6.05 9.50
N VAL A 215 23.69 -5.31 10.10
CA VAL A 215 24.49 -5.79 11.22
C VAL A 215 23.64 -6.22 12.43
N LEU A 216 22.62 -5.41 12.77
CA LEU A 216 21.77 -5.72 13.92
C LEU A 216 20.87 -6.94 13.65
N ALA A 217 20.35 -7.08 12.44
CA ALA A 217 19.51 -8.20 12.06
C ALA A 217 20.29 -9.52 11.98
N THR A 218 21.55 -9.52 11.48
CA THR A 218 22.43 -10.71 11.50
C THR A 218 22.83 -11.17 12.91
N HIS A 219 22.62 -10.34 13.92
CA HIS A 219 22.83 -10.69 15.33
C HIS A 219 21.51 -10.97 16.07
N ASP A 220 20.42 -11.24 15.35
CA ASP A 220 19.09 -11.59 15.89
C ASP A 220 18.50 -10.56 16.87
N VAL A 221 18.89 -9.28 16.74
CA VAL A 221 18.30 -8.22 17.56
C VAL A 221 16.83 -8.01 17.22
N PHE A 222 16.46 -8.22 15.96
CA PHE A 222 15.08 -8.21 15.44
C PHE A 222 15.00 -8.97 14.12
N GLY A 223 13.82 -9.55 13.85
CA GLY A 223 13.49 -10.09 12.53
C GLY A 223 13.33 -8.97 11.48
N LEU A 224 13.54 -9.30 10.23
CA LEU A 224 13.46 -8.33 9.14
C LEU A 224 12.52 -8.86 8.05
N THR A 225 11.60 -8.03 7.59
CA THR A 225 10.80 -8.32 6.42
C THR A 225 11.38 -7.59 5.19
N THR A 226 11.25 -8.18 4.01
CA THR A 226 11.64 -7.55 2.74
C THR A 226 11.03 -6.16 2.58
N PHE A 227 9.78 -6.00 3.00
CA PHE A 227 9.10 -4.70 2.98
C PHE A 227 9.71 -3.67 3.93
N ALA A 228 10.27 -4.10 5.08
CA ALA A 228 10.97 -3.19 5.99
C ALA A 228 12.20 -2.57 5.34
N GLY A 229 12.98 -3.36 4.59
CA GLY A 229 14.14 -2.88 3.82
C GLY A 229 13.73 -1.88 2.73
N ASN A 230 12.62 -2.16 2.04
CA ASN A 230 12.07 -1.29 0.99
C ASN A 230 11.60 0.06 1.54
N ILE A 231 10.80 0.03 2.60
CA ILE A 231 10.27 1.24 3.25
C ILE A 231 11.40 2.05 3.86
N LEU A 232 12.36 1.41 4.55
CA LEU A 232 13.53 2.08 5.09
C LEU A 232 14.31 2.80 3.97
N THR A 233 14.56 2.11 2.85
CA THR A 233 15.31 2.67 1.73
C THR A 233 14.60 3.91 1.16
N MET A 234 13.31 3.79 0.86
CA MET A 234 12.53 4.91 0.29
C MET A 234 12.42 6.08 1.25
N LEU A 235 12.13 5.80 2.52
CA LEU A 235 11.98 6.82 3.55
C LEU A 235 13.32 7.50 3.86
N ALA A 236 14.41 6.75 3.91
CA ALA A 236 15.75 7.26 4.13
C ALA A 236 16.21 8.20 2.99
N ILE A 237 16.01 7.78 1.73
CA ILE A 237 16.35 8.61 0.56
C ILE A 237 15.54 9.90 0.57
N ALA A 238 14.24 9.80 0.79
CA ALA A 238 13.34 10.94 0.77
C ALA A 238 13.66 11.93 1.91
N ALA A 239 13.76 11.46 3.15
CA ALA A 239 14.04 12.30 4.31
C ALA A 239 15.43 12.94 4.24
N ALA A 240 16.49 12.19 3.89
CA ALA A 240 17.83 12.74 3.73
C ALA A 240 17.87 13.83 2.65
N THR A 241 17.10 13.66 1.57
CA THR A 241 16.98 14.65 0.50
C THR A 241 16.28 15.91 1.00
N ASP A 242 15.17 15.77 1.73
CA ASP A 242 14.41 16.88 2.29
C ASP A 242 15.23 17.69 3.31
N TYR A 243 15.95 17.01 4.20
CA TYR A 243 16.84 17.67 5.16
C TYR A 243 17.92 18.51 4.47
N GLY A 244 18.47 18.01 3.38
CA GLY A 244 19.38 18.76 2.54
C GLY A 244 18.73 19.96 1.86
N ILE A 245 17.51 19.81 1.33
CA ILE A 245 16.75 20.92 0.74
C ILE A 245 16.51 22.03 1.78
N PHE A 246 16.18 21.66 3.03
CA PHE A 246 16.01 22.63 4.11
C PHE A 246 17.31 23.32 4.47
N LEU A 247 18.41 22.56 4.58
CA LEU A 247 19.72 23.10 4.94
C LEU A 247 20.25 24.07 3.86
N PHE A 248 20.35 23.60 2.62
CA PHE A 248 20.84 24.42 1.52
C PHE A 248 19.88 25.56 1.15
N GLY A 249 18.58 25.34 1.27
CA GLY A 249 17.54 26.34 1.03
C GLY A 249 17.65 27.52 2.02
N ARG A 250 17.79 27.19 3.31
CA ARG A 250 17.93 28.22 4.35
C ARG A 250 19.23 28.98 4.24
N TYR A 251 20.34 28.29 3.93
CA TYR A 251 21.63 28.95 3.69
C TYR A 251 21.54 29.95 2.53
N ARG A 252 20.92 29.57 1.41
CA ARG A 252 20.72 30.48 0.27
C ARG A 252 19.79 31.66 0.60
N GLU A 253 18.81 31.45 1.46
CA GLU A 253 17.93 32.53 1.95
C GLU A 253 18.75 33.55 2.78
N ALA A 254 19.59 33.10 3.75
CA ALA A 254 20.45 33.94 4.58
C ALA A 254 21.50 34.69 3.73
N ARG A 255 22.12 34.01 2.76
CA ARG A 255 23.03 34.65 1.79
C ARG A 255 22.32 35.68 0.93
N GLY A 256 21.09 35.38 0.50
CA GLY A 256 20.27 36.32 -0.27
C GLY A 256 19.79 37.54 0.51
N ALA A 257 19.74 37.43 1.84
CA ALA A 257 19.48 38.55 2.75
C ALA A 257 20.72 39.44 2.99
N GLY A 258 21.90 39.03 2.48
CA GLY A 258 23.15 39.80 2.60
C GLY A 258 24.04 39.36 3.76
N GLU A 259 23.72 38.27 4.46
CA GLU A 259 24.59 37.73 5.51
C GLU A 259 25.89 37.20 4.87
N ASP A 260 27.03 37.38 5.55
CA ASP A 260 28.32 36.78 5.18
C ASP A 260 28.27 35.24 5.28
N PRO A 261 29.16 34.48 4.64
CA PRO A 261 29.08 33.00 4.61
C PRO A 261 29.10 32.37 5.98
N GLU A 262 29.83 32.90 6.92
CA GLU A 262 29.94 32.34 8.26
C GLU A 262 28.70 32.64 9.10
N THR A 263 28.18 33.83 9.09
CA THR A 263 26.92 34.20 9.75
C THR A 263 25.75 33.41 9.16
N ALA A 264 25.67 33.32 7.84
CA ALA A 264 24.63 32.52 7.14
C ALA A 264 24.69 31.04 7.53
N TYR A 265 25.88 30.50 7.75
CA TYR A 265 26.03 29.12 8.25
C TYR A 265 25.45 28.97 9.66
N TYR A 266 25.82 29.82 10.62
CA TYR A 266 25.31 29.75 11.99
C TYR A 266 23.80 30.02 12.07
N THR A 267 23.28 30.97 11.28
CA THR A 267 21.85 31.25 11.16
C THR A 267 21.10 30.00 10.65
N THR A 268 21.66 29.31 9.65
CA THR A 268 21.10 28.10 9.09
C THR A 268 21.08 26.96 10.10
N PHE A 269 22.25 26.69 10.72
CA PHE A 269 22.37 25.59 11.67
C PHE A 269 21.43 25.76 12.87
N LYS A 270 21.36 26.95 13.45
CA LYS A 270 20.51 27.25 14.61
C LYS A 270 19.02 27.14 14.28
N SER A 271 18.61 27.45 13.06
CA SER A 271 17.20 27.44 12.68
C SER A 271 16.73 26.09 12.12
N VAL A 272 17.60 25.35 11.40
CA VAL A 272 17.19 24.11 10.69
C VAL A 272 17.45 22.85 11.50
N SER A 273 18.56 22.77 12.26
CA SER A 273 18.90 21.55 13.01
C SER A 273 17.83 21.11 14.02
N PRO A 274 17.19 22.00 14.82
CA PRO A 274 16.10 21.59 15.69
C PRO A 274 14.89 21.05 14.92
N VAL A 275 14.64 21.57 13.72
CA VAL A 275 13.54 21.11 12.87
C VAL A 275 13.85 19.72 12.32
N ILE A 276 15.08 19.47 11.82
CA ILE A 276 15.50 18.14 11.34
C ILE A 276 15.43 17.11 12.46
N VAL A 277 15.89 17.45 13.66
CA VAL A 277 15.81 16.54 14.82
C VAL A 277 14.35 16.26 15.20
N GLY A 278 13.52 17.32 15.26
CA GLY A 278 12.10 17.17 15.55
C GLY A 278 11.38 16.29 14.52
N SER A 279 11.59 16.57 13.23
CA SER A 279 11.11 15.78 12.10
C SER A 279 11.58 14.32 12.19
N GLY A 280 12.88 14.12 12.40
CA GLY A 280 13.42 12.77 12.52
C GLY A 280 12.88 11.99 13.71
N LEU A 281 12.62 12.64 14.83
CA LEU A 281 11.97 12.01 15.99
C LEU A 281 10.52 11.67 15.73
N THR A 282 9.78 12.49 14.97
CA THR A 282 8.40 12.15 14.59
C THR A 282 8.36 10.96 13.64
N ILE A 283 9.26 10.91 12.64
CA ILE A 283 9.34 9.77 11.71
C ILE A 283 9.76 8.50 12.45
N ALA A 284 10.87 8.53 13.20
CA ALA A 284 11.36 7.38 13.95
C ALA A 284 10.35 6.91 15.00
N GLY A 285 9.71 7.83 15.71
CA GLY A 285 8.70 7.49 16.71
C GLY A 285 7.43 6.93 16.10
N ALA A 286 6.91 7.51 15.02
CA ALA A 286 5.73 6.99 14.34
C ALA A 286 5.97 5.60 13.74
N THR A 287 7.14 5.36 13.13
CA THR A 287 7.49 4.03 12.62
C THR A 287 7.74 3.04 13.77
N TYR A 288 8.33 3.47 14.88
CA TYR A 288 8.48 2.62 16.07
C TYR A 288 7.14 2.19 16.66
N CYS A 289 6.07 2.97 16.52
CA CYS A 289 4.74 2.59 16.95
C CYS A 289 4.23 1.30 16.27
N LEU A 290 4.77 0.93 15.09
CA LEU A 290 4.49 -0.36 14.45
C LEU A 290 4.97 -1.55 15.27
N SER A 291 5.98 -1.39 16.14
CA SER A 291 6.45 -2.47 17.04
C SER A 291 5.39 -2.93 18.05
N PHE A 292 4.29 -2.18 18.21
CA PHE A 292 3.15 -2.57 19.04
C PHE A 292 2.05 -3.31 18.26
N ALA A 293 2.25 -3.50 16.95
CA ALA A 293 1.34 -4.27 16.11
C ALA A 293 1.35 -5.75 16.50
N ARG A 294 0.21 -6.43 16.32
CA ARG A 294 0.05 -7.86 16.56
C ARG A 294 0.58 -8.69 15.39
N LEU A 295 0.36 -8.20 14.17
CA LEU A 295 0.85 -8.90 12.99
C LEU A 295 2.39 -8.80 12.93
N PRO A 296 3.13 -9.93 12.90
CA PRO A 296 4.59 -9.93 12.83
C PRO A 296 5.12 -9.14 11.66
N TYR A 297 4.41 -9.17 10.56
CA TYR A 297 4.67 -8.40 9.36
C TYR A 297 4.88 -6.89 9.61
N PHE A 298 4.13 -6.29 10.53
CA PHE A 298 4.26 -4.89 10.90
C PHE A 298 5.17 -4.66 12.10
N SER A 299 5.08 -5.54 13.12
CA SER A 299 5.84 -5.36 14.34
C SER A 299 7.35 -5.44 14.09
N THR A 300 7.79 -6.31 13.18
CA THR A 300 9.20 -6.45 12.79
C THR A 300 9.71 -5.28 11.94
N MET A 301 8.84 -4.45 11.37
CA MET A 301 9.25 -3.23 10.65
C MET A 301 9.55 -2.06 11.59
N GLY A 302 8.89 -1.99 12.74
CA GLY A 302 8.90 -0.81 13.61
C GLY A 302 10.30 -0.39 14.05
N ALA A 303 11.02 -1.28 14.71
CA ALA A 303 12.34 -1.02 15.24
C ALA A 303 13.41 -0.80 14.14
N PRO A 304 13.54 -1.64 13.10
CA PRO A 304 14.52 -1.43 12.04
C PRO A 304 14.35 -0.07 11.33
N VAL A 305 13.13 0.27 10.94
CA VAL A 305 12.89 1.54 10.24
C VAL A 305 13.14 2.73 11.17
N ALA A 306 12.75 2.66 12.44
CA ALA A 306 12.98 3.72 13.41
C ALA A 306 14.48 3.95 13.67
N ILE A 307 15.25 2.89 13.90
CA ILE A 307 16.70 2.96 14.12
C ILE A 307 17.39 3.49 12.87
N GLY A 308 17.03 2.96 11.69
CA GLY A 308 17.58 3.42 10.43
C GLY A 308 17.32 4.90 10.18
N MET A 309 16.13 5.39 10.50
CA MET A 309 15.81 6.81 10.41
C MET A 309 16.60 7.68 11.39
N ILE A 310 16.86 7.21 12.62
CA ILE A 310 17.73 7.90 13.57
C ILE A 310 19.14 8.08 12.99
N VAL A 311 19.68 7.06 12.32
CA VAL A 311 20.99 7.14 11.65
C VAL A 311 20.97 8.17 10.53
N VAL A 312 19.93 8.18 9.70
CA VAL A 312 19.75 9.18 8.62
C VAL A 312 19.69 10.60 9.17
N VAL A 313 18.96 10.81 10.25
CA VAL A 313 18.87 12.12 10.94
C VAL A 313 20.22 12.52 11.52
N ALA A 314 20.90 11.61 12.21
CA ALA A 314 22.23 11.87 12.80
C ALA A 314 23.26 12.25 11.70
N SER A 315 23.25 11.52 10.57
CA SER A 315 24.11 11.86 9.43
C SER A 315 23.76 13.22 8.84
N SER A 316 22.48 13.53 8.67
CA SER A 316 22.01 14.79 8.09
C SER A 316 22.35 16.01 8.95
N VAL A 317 22.22 15.89 10.29
CA VAL A 317 22.51 16.98 11.23
C VAL A 317 24.02 17.19 11.46
N THR A 318 24.84 16.17 11.25
CA THR A 318 26.28 16.24 11.49
C THR A 318 27.10 16.37 10.21
N MET A 319 26.84 15.53 9.18
CA MET A 319 27.55 15.57 7.92
C MET A 319 27.06 16.70 7.01
N GLY A 320 25.75 16.96 6.97
CA GLY A 320 25.17 18.02 6.15
C GLY A 320 25.75 19.40 6.43
N PRO A 321 25.73 19.88 7.68
CA PRO A 321 26.40 21.15 8.05
C PRO A 321 27.92 21.17 7.80
N ALA A 322 28.61 20.04 8.00
CA ALA A 322 30.03 19.94 7.70
C ALA A 322 30.33 20.14 6.19
N VAL A 323 29.54 19.55 5.34
CA VAL A 323 29.64 19.74 3.87
C VAL A 323 29.23 21.15 3.47
N LEU A 324 28.18 21.70 4.09
CA LEU A 324 27.77 23.09 3.87
C LEU A 324 28.90 24.06 4.23
N PHE A 325 29.55 23.86 5.38
CA PHE A 325 30.67 24.69 5.83
C PHE A 325 31.86 24.65 4.86
N LEU A 326 32.26 23.43 4.43
CA LEU A 326 33.36 23.28 3.47
C LEU A 326 33.04 23.91 2.12
N GLY A 327 31.86 23.67 1.60
CA GLY A 327 31.41 24.19 0.30
C GLY A 327 31.21 25.72 0.33
N SER A 328 30.81 26.29 1.48
CA SER A 328 30.66 27.73 1.63
C SER A 328 32.00 28.49 1.53
N LYS A 329 33.10 27.88 2.03
CA LYS A 329 34.46 28.46 1.90
C LYS A 329 34.93 28.52 0.43
N VAL A 330 34.45 27.66 -0.42
CA VAL A 330 34.80 27.59 -1.86
C VAL A 330 33.76 28.33 -2.73
N GLY A 331 32.72 28.92 -2.12
CA GLY A 331 31.70 29.70 -2.85
C GLY A 331 30.73 28.82 -3.68
N LEU A 332 30.62 27.51 -3.40
CA LEU A 332 29.84 26.56 -4.19
C LEU A 332 28.32 26.81 -4.12
N TYR A 333 27.83 27.45 -3.08
CA TYR A 333 26.38 27.59 -2.81
C TYR A 333 25.88 29.03 -3.03
N GLU A 334 26.65 29.87 -3.67
CA GLU A 334 26.26 31.29 -3.87
C GLU A 334 25.10 31.37 -4.88
N ALA A 335 24.05 32.04 -4.47
CA ALA A 335 22.87 32.24 -5.31
C ALA A 335 23.14 33.33 -6.34
N LYS A 336 23.26 32.97 -7.62
CA LYS A 336 23.40 33.94 -8.72
C LYS A 336 22.20 34.89 -8.90
N ARG A 337 21.04 34.57 -8.27
CA ARG A 337 19.84 35.44 -8.25
C ARG A 337 19.03 35.14 -6.99
N ALA A 338 18.64 36.17 -6.23
CA ALA A 338 17.69 36.02 -5.11
C ALA A 338 16.37 35.42 -5.59
N ALA A 339 15.95 34.34 -4.95
CA ALA A 339 14.64 33.76 -5.22
C ALA A 339 13.55 34.77 -4.84
N LYS A 340 12.84 35.32 -5.84
CA LYS A 340 11.75 36.26 -5.60
C LYS A 340 10.53 35.47 -5.08
N GLY A 341 10.33 35.41 -3.77
CA GLY A 341 9.16 34.81 -3.10
C GLY A 341 7.81 35.54 -3.36
N ARG A 342 7.68 36.18 -4.52
CA ARG A 342 6.49 36.97 -4.89
C ARG A 342 5.22 36.12 -4.97
N PHE A 343 5.32 34.89 -5.45
CA PHE A 343 4.18 33.97 -5.54
C PHE A 343 3.66 33.62 -4.15
N TRP A 344 4.53 33.11 -3.27
CA TRP A 344 4.14 32.70 -1.91
C TRP A 344 3.69 33.87 -1.05
N ARG A 345 4.24 35.06 -1.28
CA ARG A 345 3.74 36.29 -0.66
C ARG A 345 2.33 36.62 -1.10
N ARG A 346 2.00 36.43 -2.38
CA ARG A 346 0.62 36.61 -2.88
C ARG A 346 -0.34 35.60 -2.28
N VAL A 347 0.06 34.31 -2.23
CA VAL A 347 -0.74 33.26 -1.58
C VAL A 347 -0.96 33.61 -0.11
N GLY A 348 0.09 33.92 0.64
CA GLY A 348 -0.04 34.31 2.05
C GLY A 348 -0.92 35.57 2.26
N THR A 349 -0.81 36.54 1.37
CA THR A 349 -1.68 37.72 1.42
C THR A 349 -3.14 37.35 1.15
N ALA A 350 -3.42 36.48 0.18
CA ALA A 350 -4.76 35.99 -0.12
C ALA A 350 -5.36 35.21 1.07
N VAL A 351 -4.59 34.29 1.66
CA VAL A 351 -5.01 33.52 2.82
C VAL A 351 -5.36 34.40 4.02
N VAL A 352 -4.52 35.39 4.32
CA VAL A 352 -4.77 36.33 5.43
C VAL A 352 -5.94 37.28 5.15
N ARG A 353 -6.15 37.64 3.87
CA ARG A 353 -7.26 38.51 3.46
C ARG A 353 -8.61 37.80 3.43
N TRP A 354 -8.60 36.50 3.05
CA TRP A 354 -9.83 35.74 2.78
C TRP A 354 -9.80 34.38 3.49
N PRO A 355 -9.54 34.32 4.82
CA PRO A 355 -9.27 33.07 5.52
C PRO A 355 -10.45 32.10 5.53
N ALA A 356 -11.69 32.59 5.74
CA ALA A 356 -12.87 31.75 5.79
C ALA A 356 -13.24 31.11 4.43
N PRO A 357 -13.33 31.85 3.30
CA PRO A 357 -13.55 31.24 2.00
C PRO A 357 -12.48 30.22 1.60
N ILE A 358 -11.22 30.52 1.87
CA ILE A 358 -10.11 29.60 1.55
C ILE A 358 -10.17 28.35 2.44
N LEU A 359 -10.51 28.52 3.73
CA LEU A 359 -10.73 27.39 4.63
C LEU A 359 -11.85 26.48 4.11
N VAL A 360 -13.00 27.05 3.74
CA VAL A 360 -14.14 26.27 3.22
C VAL A 360 -13.78 25.54 1.93
N ALA A 361 -13.12 26.22 1.00
CA ALA A 361 -12.71 25.60 -0.26
C ALA A 361 -11.70 24.46 -0.06
N SER A 362 -10.69 24.68 0.77
CA SER A 362 -9.68 23.66 1.08
C SER A 362 -10.25 22.50 1.89
N ALA A 363 -11.14 22.79 2.87
CA ALA A 363 -11.86 21.78 3.63
C ALA A 363 -12.80 20.95 2.75
N PHE A 364 -13.43 21.56 1.74
CA PHE A 364 -14.27 20.84 0.79
C PHE A 364 -13.46 19.84 -0.05
N ILE A 365 -12.26 20.20 -0.51
CA ILE A 365 -11.37 19.27 -1.23
C ILE A 365 -10.98 18.10 -0.35
N VAL A 366 -10.63 18.36 0.91
CA VAL A 366 -10.32 17.30 1.90
C VAL A 366 -11.55 16.42 2.16
N LEU A 367 -12.74 17.02 2.27
CA LEU A 367 -13.98 16.31 2.52
C LEU A 367 -14.35 15.33 1.40
N ILE A 368 -14.08 15.66 0.14
CA ILE A 368 -14.31 14.72 -0.99
C ILE A 368 -13.60 13.40 -0.74
N GLY A 369 -12.32 13.44 -0.36
CA GLY A 369 -11.58 12.22 -0.06
C GLY A 369 -12.10 11.52 1.20
N VAL A 370 -12.38 12.27 2.28
CA VAL A 370 -12.86 11.67 3.54
C VAL A 370 -14.18 10.91 3.35
N VAL A 371 -15.10 11.45 2.53
CA VAL A 371 -16.39 10.80 2.22
C VAL A 371 -16.21 9.50 1.44
N ALA A 372 -15.13 9.33 0.72
CA ALA A 372 -14.85 8.10 -0.03
C ALA A 372 -14.28 6.96 0.84
N VAL A 373 -13.75 7.25 2.04
CA VAL A 373 -13.14 6.22 2.92
C VAL A 373 -14.10 5.07 3.29
N PRO A 374 -15.40 5.31 3.60
CA PRO A 374 -16.34 4.22 3.88
C PRO A 374 -16.56 3.25 2.72
N GLY A 375 -16.21 3.64 1.49
CA GLY A 375 -16.26 2.77 0.30
C GLY A 375 -15.08 1.80 0.19
N TYR A 376 -14.11 1.85 1.10
CA TYR A 376 -12.94 0.96 1.09
C TYR A 376 -13.32 -0.50 1.27
N ARG A 377 -12.90 -1.32 0.33
CA ARG A 377 -12.98 -2.78 0.36
C ARG A 377 -11.57 -3.33 0.38
N PRO A 378 -11.11 -3.87 1.52
CA PRO A 378 -9.80 -4.48 1.60
C PRO A 378 -9.77 -5.80 0.83
N ALA A 379 -8.80 -5.97 -0.05
CA ALA A 379 -8.53 -7.26 -0.70
C ALA A 379 -7.38 -7.96 0.03
N TYR A 380 -7.56 -9.26 0.22
CA TYR A 380 -6.59 -10.12 0.90
C TYR A 380 -5.95 -11.14 -0.04
N ASN A 381 -6.50 -11.34 -1.25
CA ASN A 381 -5.96 -12.27 -2.22
C ASN A 381 -4.77 -11.64 -2.96
N ASP A 382 -3.57 -11.98 -2.53
CA ASP A 382 -2.30 -11.45 -3.06
C ASP A 382 -2.06 -11.81 -4.53
N ARG A 383 -2.73 -12.86 -5.04
CA ARG A 383 -2.65 -13.32 -6.43
C ARG A 383 -2.89 -12.20 -7.45
N TRP A 384 -3.87 -11.35 -7.20
CA TRP A 384 -4.28 -10.27 -8.11
C TRP A 384 -3.32 -9.08 -8.16
N TYR A 385 -2.29 -9.09 -7.29
CA TYR A 385 -1.31 -8.02 -7.16
C TYR A 385 0.06 -8.42 -7.69
N LEU A 386 0.20 -9.66 -8.16
CA LEU A 386 1.35 -10.17 -8.89
C LEU A 386 1.13 -10.08 -10.40
N PRO A 387 2.19 -10.00 -11.20
CA PRO A 387 2.09 -10.12 -12.66
C PRO A 387 1.45 -11.43 -13.09
N ASP A 388 0.75 -11.43 -14.22
CA ASP A 388 0.09 -12.63 -14.76
C ASP A 388 1.08 -13.74 -15.14
N ASP A 389 2.31 -13.37 -15.47
CA ASP A 389 3.42 -14.28 -15.81
C ASP A 389 4.22 -14.76 -14.60
N ALA A 390 3.82 -14.39 -13.39
CA ALA A 390 4.43 -14.93 -12.17
C ALA A 390 4.23 -16.46 -12.11
N PRO A 391 5.26 -17.24 -11.72
CA PRO A 391 5.18 -18.71 -11.70
C PRO A 391 3.96 -19.24 -10.94
N VAL A 392 3.63 -18.65 -9.79
CA VAL A 392 2.45 -19.05 -9.02
C VAL A 392 1.14 -18.74 -9.76
N ASN A 393 1.06 -17.60 -10.49
CA ASN A 393 -0.15 -17.26 -11.26
C ASN A 393 -0.36 -18.20 -12.44
N ILE A 394 0.72 -18.65 -13.06
CA ILE A 394 0.67 -19.70 -14.10
C ILE A 394 0.13 -21.00 -13.49
N GLY A 395 0.60 -21.39 -12.30
CA GLY A 395 0.11 -22.56 -11.58
C GLY A 395 -1.37 -22.45 -11.17
N PHE A 396 -1.78 -21.31 -10.63
CA PHE A 396 -3.19 -21.07 -10.35
C PHE A 396 -4.06 -21.03 -11.60
N ALA A 397 -3.58 -20.46 -12.70
CA ALA A 397 -4.31 -20.46 -13.96
C ALA A 397 -4.48 -21.89 -14.53
N ALA A 398 -3.47 -22.76 -14.35
CA ALA A 398 -3.58 -24.18 -14.66
C ALA A 398 -4.65 -24.86 -13.79
N ALA A 399 -4.62 -24.60 -12.48
CA ALA A 399 -5.64 -25.12 -11.56
C ALA A 399 -7.05 -24.60 -11.89
N ASP A 400 -7.20 -23.31 -12.16
CA ASP A 400 -8.51 -22.67 -12.43
C ASP A 400 -9.20 -23.17 -13.73
N ARG A 401 -8.42 -23.72 -14.68
CA ARG A 401 -8.99 -24.33 -15.89
C ARG A 401 -9.77 -25.60 -15.59
N HIS A 402 -9.43 -26.29 -14.49
CA HIS A 402 -9.92 -27.64 -14.19
C HIS A 402 -10.62 -27.75 -12.84
N PHE A 403 -10.31 -26.85 -11.90
CA PHE A 403 -10.85 -26.86 -10.54
C PHE A 403 -11.43 -25.49 -10.19
N THR A 404 -12.38 -25.46 -9.25
CA THR A 404 -12.83 -24.19 -8.66
C THR A 404 -11.79 -23.68 -7.64
N GLN A 405 -11.62 -22.36 -7.54
CA GLN A 405 -10.71 -21.75 -6.56
C GLN A 405 -11.01 -22.20 -5.11
N ALA A 406 -12.29 -22.37 -4.80
CA ALA A 406 -12.74 -22.83 -3.49
C ALA A 406 -12.31 -24.26 -3.17
N ARG A 407 -12.20 -25.12 -4.19
CA ARG A 407 -11.74 -26.51 -4.02
C ARG A 407 -10.25 -26.58 -3.71
N MET A 408 -9.48 -25.67 -4.30
CA MET A 408 -8.03 -25.60 -4.10
C MET A 408 -7.64 -24.99 -2.76
N ASN A 409 -8.55 -24.27 -2.10
CA ASN A 409 -8.30 -23.53 -0.86
C ASN A 409 -9.36 -23.84 0.21
N PRO A 410 -9.51 -25.10 0.67
CA PRO A 410 -10.52 -25.45 1.67
C PRO A 410 -10.17 -24.86 3.03
N ASP A 411 -11.20 -24.61 3.85
CA ASP A 411 -11.00 -24.47 5.28
C ASP A 411 -11.01 -25.84 5.95
N ILE A 412 -10.30 -25.96 7.05
CA ILE A 412 -10.16 -27.22 7.76
C ILE A 412 -10.64 -27.02 9.21
N LEU A 413 -11.69 -27.74 9.56
CA LEU A 413 -12.25 -27.73 10.90
C LEU A 413 -11.84 -29.00 11.63
N MET A 414 -11.25 -28.87 12.82
CA MET A 414 -10.89 -29.98 13.69
C MET A 414 -11.73 -29.94 14.96
N VAL A 415 -12.28 -31.08 15.32
CA VAL A 415 -12.94 -31.35 16.60
C VAL A 415 -11.99 -32.21 17.43
N GLU A 416 -11.56 -31.72 18.58
CA GLU A 416 -10.66 -32.42 19.51
C GLU A 416 -11.43 -32.81 20.78
N ALA A 417 -11.54 -34.10 21.06
CA ALA A 417 -12.18 -34.67 22.21
C ALA A 417 -11.14 -35.21 23.25
N ASP A 418 -11.60 -35.52 24.45
CA ASP A 418 -10.80 -36.11 25.52
C ASP A 418 -10.69 -37.63 25.40
N HIS A 419 -11.49 -38.26 24.53
CA HIS A 419 -11.62 -39.69 24.31
C HIS A 419 -11.58 -40.07 22.84
N ASP A 420 -11.44 -41.40 22.58
CA ASP A 420 -11.47 -41.94 21.21
C ASP A 420 -12.87 -41.87 20.62
N MET A 421 -12.99 -41.15 19.52
CA MET A 421 -14.25 -40.93 18.80
C MET A 421 -14.64 -42.07 17.84
N ARG A 422 -13.88 -43.20 17.81
CA ARG A 422 -14.20 -44.38 16.99
C ARG A 422 -15.36 -45.18 17.60
N ASN A 423 -16.47 -44.55 17.79
CA ASN A 423 -17.71 -45.14 18.28
C ASN A 423 -18.92 -44.55 17.55
N PRO A 424 -20.01 -45.34 17.46
CA PRO A 424 -21.20 -44.90 16.70
C PRO A 424 -21.87 -43.62 17.21
N ALA A 425 -21.80 -43.33 18.50
CA ALA A 425 -22.44 -42.16 19.08
C ALA A 425 -21.73 -40.87 18.64
N ASP A 426 -20.39 -40.89 18.74
CA ASP A 426 -19.58 -39.72 18.31
C ASP A 426 -19.61 -39.52 16.81
N MET A 427 -19.68 -40.62 16.02
CA MET A 427 -19.88 -40.51 14.56
C MET A 427 -21.17 -39.82 14.17
N LEU A 428 -22.27 -40.07 14.92
CA LEU A 428 -23.55 -39.34 14.74
C LEU A 428 -23.41 -37.84 15.03
N VAL A 429 -22.62 -37.48 16.07
CA VAL A 429 -22.35 -36.09 16.41
C VAL A 429 -21.51 -35.43 15.34
N LEU A 430 -20.44 -36.08 14.85
CA LEU A 430 -19.60 -35.60 13.78
C LEU A 430 -20.39 -35.39 12.48
N ASP A 431 -21.33 -36.30 12.14
CA ASP A 431 -22.23 -36.10 10.99
C ASP A 431 -23.14 -34.89 11.17
N ARG A 432 -23.68 -34.70 12.40
CA ARG A 432 -24.47 -33.51 12.73
C ARG A 432 -23.67 -32.22 12.59
N VAL A 433 -22.40 -32.21 13.04
CA VAL A 433 -21.50 -31.07 12.87
C VAL A 433 -21.28 -30.79 11.39
N ALA A 434 -20.97 -31.81 10.60
CA ALA A 434 -20.77 -31.67 9.15
C ALA A 434 -22.02 -31.16 8.45
N LYS A 435 -23.20 -31.64 8.82
CA LYS A 435 -24.50 -31.15 8.30
C LYS A 435 -24.78 -29.71 8.65
N ASN A 436 -24.51 -29.28 9.88
CA ASN A 436 -24.72 -27.91 10.31
C ASN A 436 -23.79 -26.95 9.58
N VAL A 437 -22.53 -27.32 9.42
CA VAL A 437 -21.54 -26.53 8.65
C VAL A 437 -21.98 -26.46 7.17
N LEU A 438 -22.41 -27.58 6.57
CA LEU A 438 -22.87 -27.62 5.17
C LEU A 438 -24.08 -26.71 4.93
N ARG A 439 -24.98 -26.57 5.93
CA ARG A 439 -26.16 -25.68 5.86
C ARG A 439 -25.80 -24.19 5.98
N THR A 440 -24.56 -23.85 6.35
CA THR A 440 -24.11 -22.47 6.39
C THR A 440 -24.14 -21.88 4.97
N GLN A 441 -24.72 -20.70 4.83
CA GLN A 441 -24.84 -20.04 3.53
C GLN A 441 -23.48 -19.81 2.89
N GLY A 442 -23.30 -20.24 1.66
CA GLY A 442 -22.05 -20.07 0.92
C GLY A 442 -21.04 -21.20 1.08
N ILE A 443 -21.42 -22.30 1.76
CA ILE A 443 -20.65 -23.55 1.79
C ILE A 443 -21.18 -24.46 0.67
N ALA A 444 -20.26 -25.00 -0.12
CA ALA A 444 -20.59 -25.90 -1.23
C ALA A 444 -20.54 -27.37 -0.80
N MET A 445 -19.55 -27.74 0.00
CA MET A 445 -19.30 -29.13 0.40
C MET A 445 -18.58 -29.21 1.73
N VAL A 446 -18.87 -30.24 2.51
CA VAL A 446 -18.11 -30.62 3.72
C VAL A 446 -17.72 -32.07 3.58
N GLN A 447 -16.41 -32.33 3.53
CA GLN A 447 -15.86 -33.67 3.58
C GLN A 447 -15.47 -34.00 5.02
N SER A 448 -15.90 -35.15 5.51
CA SER A 448 -15.64 -35.63 6.86
C SER A 448 -15.56 -37.14 6.87
N ILE A 449 -15.21 -37.72 8.00
CA ILE A 449 -15.22 -39.16 8.22
C ILE A 449 -16.57 -39.80 7.86
N THR A 450 -17.68 -39.11 8.09
CA THR A 450 -19.04 -39.56 7.81
C THR A 450 -19.50 -39.20 6.40
N ARG A 451 -18.73 -38.32 5.72
CA ARG A 451 -19.02 -37.79 4.39
C ARG A 451 -17.73 -37.64 3.58
N PRO A 452 -16.98 -38.73 3.31
CA PRO A 452 -15.66 -38.64 2.66
C PRO A 452 -15.68 -37.93 1.30
N LEU A 453 -16.78 -38.12 0.57
CA LEU A 453 -17.00 -37.48 -0.72
C LEU A 453 -17.98 -36.29 -0.66
N GLY A 454 -18.21 -35.71 0.53
CA GLY A 454 -19.16 -34.63 0.75
C GLY A 454 -20.62 -35.05 0.90
N ILE A 455 -20.90 -36.32 0.67
CA ILE A 455 -22.21 -36.97 0.84
C ILE A 455 -22.07 -38.08 1.89
N PRO A 456 -23.16 -38.40 2.63
CA PRO A 456 -23.14 -39.47 3.63
C PRO A 456 -22.68 -40.78 3.04
N ILE A 457 -21.93 -41.57 3.82
CA ILE A 457 -21.61 -42.96 3.46
C ILE A 457 -22.92 -43.72 3.45
N GLN A 458 -23.31 -44.25 2.30
CA GLN A 458 -24.53 -45.09 2.16
C GLN A 458 -24.20 -46.56 2.34
N HIS A 459 -25.13 -47.34 2.96
CA HIS A 459 -24.96 -48.74 3.24
C HIS A 459 -25.15 -49.61 1.99
N SER A 460 -24.36 -50.67 1.91
CA SER A 460 -24.16 -51.69 0.92
C SER A 460 -25.46 -52.36 0.35
N SER A 461 -25.78 -52.13 -0.90
CA SER A 461 -26.54 -53.05 -1.76
C SER A 461 -26.19 -52.81 -3.23
N ILE A 462 -26.57 -53.69 -4.14
CA ILE A 462 -26.34 -53.58 -5.61
C ILE A 462 -26.72 -52.17 -6.19
N PRO A 463 -27.73 -51.45 -5.69
CA PRO A 463 -27.96 -50.05 -6.05
C PRO A 463 -26.81 -49.11 -5.68
N PHE A 464 -25.94 -49.47 -4.69
CA PHE A 464 -24.78 -48.71 -4.27
C PHE A 464 -23.73 -48.57 -5.37
N GLN A 465 -23.45 -49.60 -6.16
CA GLN A 465 -22.48 -49.53 -7.25
C GLN A 465 -22.97 -48.65 -8.43
N THR A 466 -24.29 -48.64 -8.69
CA THR A 466 -24.89 -47.77 -9.70
C THR A 466 -24.99 -46.32 -9.19
N ALA A 467 -25.15 -46.13 -7.84
CA ALA A 467 -25.15 -44.83 -7.18
C ALA A 467 -23.73 -44.28 -7.07
N ILE A 468 -22.66 -45.07 -6.92
CA ILE A 468 -21.27 -44.61 -6.92
C ILE A 468 -20.90 -43.91 -8.23
N GLN A 469 -21.38 -44.41 -9.38
CA GLN A 469 -21.15 -43.79 -10.67
C GLN A 469 -21.89 -42.46 -10.79
N GLY A 470 -23.09 -42.34 -10.19
CA GLY A 470 -23.82 -41.09 -10.03
C GLY A 470 -23.21 -40.16 -8.95
N GLN A 471 -22.56 -40.72 -7.93
CA GLN A 471 -21.92 -39.95 -6.85
C GLN A 471 -20.71 -39.18 -7.30
N THR A 472 -19.86 -39.73 -8.15
CA THR A 472 -18.70 -39.02 -8.73
C THR A 472 -19.17 -37.82 -9.54
N SER A 473 -20.31 -37.99 -10.25
CA SER A 473 -20.95 -36.86 -10.96
C SER A 473 -21.53 -35.80 -9.99
N ASN A 474 -22.12 -36.22 -8.85
CA ASN A 474 -22.67 -35.32 -7.85
C ASN A 474 -21.61 -34.52 -7.09
N LEU A 475 -20.42 -35.09 -6.88
CA LEU A 475 -19.29 -34.36 -6.30
C LEU A 475 -18.86 -33.15 -7.14
N ASN A 476 -18.94 -33.32 -8.45
CA ASN A 476 -18.51 -32.29 -9.39
C ASN A 476 -19.62 -31.25 -9.71
N LEU A 477 -20.89 -31.61 -9.52
CA LEU A 477 -22.03 -30.70 -9.80
C LEU A 477 -21.97 -29.39 -9.01
N PRO A 478 -21.69 -29.38 -7.69
CA PRO A 478 -21.57 -28.12 -6.94
C PRO A 478 -20.42 -27.23 -7.45
N PHE A 479 -19.30 -27.86 -7.81
CA PHE A 479 -18.12 -27.15 -8.35
C PHE A 479 -18.43 -26.60 -9.75
N GLN A 480 -19.05 -27.42 -10.61
CA GLN A 480 -19.47 -27.00 -11.93
C GLN A 480 -20.52 -25.87 -11.87
N ARG A 481 -21.44 -25.92 -10.90
CA ARG A 481 -22.39 -24.82 -10.64
C ARG A 481 -21.67 -23.55 -10.19
N ALA A 482 -20.74 -23.68 -9.23
CA ALA A 482 -19.94 -22.55 -8.79
C ALA A 482 -19.12 -21.97 -9.95
N GLN A 483 -18.60 -22.81 -10.85
CA GLN A 483 -17.93 -22.39 -12.08
C GLN A 483 -18.87 -21.63 -13.02
N LEU A 484 -20.12 -22.14 -13.19
CA LEU A 484 -21.14 -21.44 -13.96
C LEU A 484 -21.53 -20.10 -13.36
N ASP A 485 -21.72 -20.05 -12.05
CA ASP A 485 -22.00 -18.78 -11.35
C ASP A 485 -20.86 -17.78 -11.50
N ASN A 486 -19.61 -18.27 -11.46
CA ASN A 486 -18.45 -17.42 -11.72
C ASN A 486 -18.39 -16.97 -13.20
N GLN A 487 -18.76 -17.85 -14.16
CA GLN A 487 -18.90 -17.43 -15.56
C GLN A 487 -19.99 -16.37 -15.73
N LEU A 488 -21.12 -16.52 -15.04
CA LEU A 488 -22.19 -15.51 -15.07
C LEU A 488 -21.74 -14.19 -14.46
N LYS A 489 -21.04 -14.24 -13.32
CA LYS A 489 -20.42 -13.05 -12.71
C LYS A 489 -19.39 -12.41 -13.63
N MET A 490 -18.62 -13.23 -14.36
CA MET A 490 -17.67 -12.73 -15.35
C MET A 490 -18.39 -12.03 -16.52
N VAL A 491 -19.53 -12.60 -16.98
CA VAL A 491 -20.39 -11.95 -17.98
C VAL A 491 -20.94 -10.63 -17.44
N GLU A 492 -21.37 -10.61 -16.18
CA GLU A 492 -21.89 -9.40 -15.52
C GLU A 492 -20.81 -8.35 -15.32
N ALA A 493 -19.61 -8.76 -14.86
CA ALA A 493 -18.43 -7.89 -14.78
C ALA A 493 -18.03 -7.36 -16.16
N THR A 494 -18.14 -8.21 -17.19
CA THR A 494 -17.90 -7.79 -18.58
C THR A 494 -18.96 -6.78 -19.05
N ASN A 495 -20.23 -6.98 -18.69
CA ASN A 495 -21.29 -6.00 -18.95
C ASN A 495 -21.04 -4.66 -18.27
N GLN A 496 -20.62 -4.70 -17.00
CA GLN A 496 -20.25 -3.48 -16.27
C GLN A 496 -19.04 -2.81 -16.94
N SER A 497 -18.04 -3.60 -17.34
CA SER A 497 -16.87 -3.10 -18.06
C SER A 497 -17.26 -2.48 -19.41
N ILE A 498 -18.18 -3.10 -20.14
CA ILE A 498 -18.74 -2.54 -21.39
C ILE A 498 -19.43 -1.21 -21.12
N ALA A 499 -20.29 -1.14 -20.08
CA ALA A 499 -20.98 0.10 -19.72
C ALA A 499 -20.00 1.21 -19.31
N ILE A 500 -18.94 0.84 -18.57
CA ILE A 500 -17.86 1.77 -18.22
C ILE A 500 -17.15 2.26 -19.48
N MET A 501 -16.81 1.33 -20.39
CA MET A 501 -16.15 1.66 -21.66
C MET A 501 -17.04 2.51 -22.59
N GLU A 502 -18.35 2.24 -22.64
CA GLU A 502 -19.30 3.07 -23.38
C GLU A 502 -19.35 4.49 -22.80
N LYS A 503 -19.39 4.58 -21.46
CA LYS A 503 -19.33 5.87 -20.79
C LYS A 503 -17.98 6.57 -20.98
N GLN A 504 -16.89 5.80 -20.96
CA GLN A 504 -15.56 6.30 -21.27
C GLN A 504 -15.48 6.79 -22.72
N TYR A 505 -16.13 6.09 -23.65
CA TYR A 505 -16.21 6.53 -25.04
C TYR A 505 -16.99 7.83 -25.20
N GLU A 506 -18.14 7.97 -24.52
CA GLU A 506 -18.89 9.23 -24.48
C GLU A 506 -18.04 10.38 -23.90
N LEU A 507 -17.35 10.10 -22.78
CA LEU A 507 -16.46 11.08 -22.16
C LEU A 507 -15.28 11.42 -23.06
N SER A 508 -14.71 10.42 -23.75
CA SER A 508 -13.61 10.61 -24.69
C SER A 508 -14.06 11.42 -25.91
N LEU A 509 -15.28 11.19 -26.43
CA LEU A 509 -15.88 12.04 -27.49
C LEU A 509 -16.02 13.48 -27.01
N ARG A 510 -16.51 13.66 -25.78
CA ARG A 510 -16.64 14.99 -25.20
C ARG A 510 -15.26 15.62 -24.95
N GLN A 511 -14.32 14.85 -24.45
CA GLN A 511 -12.94 15.30 -24.26
C GLN A 511 -12.29 15.68 -25.60
N THR A 512 -12.46 14.86 -26.64
CA THR A 512 -11.95 15.14 -27.99
C THR A 512 -12.50 16.48 -28.49
N LYS A 513 -13.84 16.67 -28.35
CA LYS A 513 -14.46 17.94 -28.73
C LYS A 513 -13.90 19.11 -27.93
N LEU A 514 -13.82 18.94 -26.58
CA LEU A 514 -13.27 20.00 -25.72
C LEU A 514 -11.80 20.29 -26.04
N THR A 515 -11.02 19.26 -26.39
CA THR A 515 -9.61 19.43 -26.77
C THR A 515 -9.49 20.18 -28.09
N GLN A 516 -10.35 19.85 -29.06
CA GLN A 516 -10.42 20.55 -30.34
C GLN A 516 -10.86 22.03 -30.15
N ASP A 517 -11.93 22.23 -29.36
CA ASP A 517 -12.40 23.58 -29.01
C ASP A 517 -11.31 24.36 -28.25
N SER A 518 -10.57 23.67 -27.37
CA SER A 518 -9.46 24.28 -26.63
C SER A 518 -8.29 24.64 -27.54
N ALA A 519 -7.96 23.78 -28.50
CA ALA A 519 -6.91 24.07 -29.49
C ALA A 519 -7.31 25.28 -30.37
N GLU A 520 -8.59 25.34 -30.79
CA GLU A 520 -9.12 26.49 -31.55
C GLU A 520 -9.01 27.77 -30.73
N LYS A 521 -9.49 27.73 -29.47
CA LYS A 521 -9.42 28.92 -28.60
C LYS A 521 -8.00 29.32 -28.23
N SER A 522 -7.11 28.32 -28.10
CA SER A 522 -5.69 28.57 -27.86
C SER A 522 -5.03 29.24 -29.09
N ARG A 523 -5.44 28.85 -30.31
CA ARG A 523 -5.02 29.54 -31.55
C ARG A 523 -5.50 30.97 -31.57
N GLU A 524 -6.78 31.19 -31.23
CA GLU A 524 -7.34 32.55 -31.13
C GLU A 524 -6.57 33.38 -30.10
N LEU A 525 -6.27 32.77 -28.91
CA LEU A 525 -5.49 33.42 -27.88
C LEU A 525 -4.08 33.77 -28.35
N LEU A 526 -3.40 32.82 -29.02
CA LEU A 526 -2.07 33.07 -29.58
C LEU A 526 -2.08 34.21 -30.58
N GLU A 527 -3.14 34.28 -31.43
CA GLU A 527 -3.28 35.34 -32.40
C GLU A 527 -3.47 36.71 -31.71
N VAL A 528 -4.35 36.75 -30.69
CA VAL A 528 -4.53 37.97 -29.87
C VAL A 528 -3.24 38.33 -29.14
N THR A 529 -2.50 37.33 -28.61
CA THR A 529 -1.25 37.60 -27.92
C THR A 529 -0.17 38.13 -28.88
N LYS A 530 -0.11 37.60 -30.11
CA LYS A 530 0.78 38.12 -31.17
C LYS A 530 0.40 39.56 -31.54
N GLN A 531 -0.90 39.84 -31.72
CA GLN A 531 -1.36 41.23 -31.99
C GLN A 531 -1.01 42.14 -30.81
N LEU A 532 -1.16 41.68 -29.58
CA LEU A 532 -0.74 42.43 -28.39
C LEU A 532 0.75 42.71 -28.40
N ARG A 533 1.57 41.68 -28.65
CA ARG A 533 3.03 41.81 -28.77
C ARG A 533 3.40 42.86 -29.85
N ASP A 534 2.82 42.71 -31.03
CA ASP A 534 3.12 43.64 -32.15
C ASP A 534 2.69 45.07 -31.82
N ASN A 535 1.56 45.26 -31.11
CA ASN A 535 1.12 46.58 -30.63
C ASN A 535 2.08 47.14 -29.58
N ILE A 536 2.58 46.27 -28.67
CA ILE A 536 3.55 46.67 -27.65
C ILE A 536 4.90 47.00 -28.28
N ALA A 537 5.35 46.19 -29.27
CA ALA A 537 6.58 46.49 -30.01
C ALA A 537 6.50 47.84 -30.71
N ASN A 538 5.35 48.14 -31.36
CA ASN A 538 5.12 49.45 -31.94
C ASN A 538 5.11 50.57 -30.91
N PHE A 539 4.54 50.32 -29.72
CA PHE A 539 4.57 51.27 -28.61
C PHE A 539 6.01 51.46 -28.10
N ASP A 540 6.76 50.37 -27.86
CA ASP A 540 8.15 50.41 -27.39
C ASP A 540 9.04 51.15 -28.39
N ASP A 541 8.87 50.93 -29.69
CA ASP A 541 9.61 51.63 -30.74
C ASP A 541 9.36 53.14 -30.72
N GLN A 542 8.11 53.56 -30.46
CA GLN A 542 7.78 55.01 -30.36
C GLN A 542 8.39 55.62 -29.08
N PHE A 543 8.41 54.91 -28.00
CA PHE A 543 8.87 55.40 -26.69
C PHE A 543 10.30 54.95 -26.33
N ARG A 544 11.02 54.31 -27.23
CA ARG A 544 12.40 53.82 -27.04
C ARG A 544 13.38 54.86 -26.48
N PRO A 545 13.34 56.13 -26.93
CA PRO A 545 14.22 57.16 -26.36
C PRO A 545 13.93 57.42 -24.86
N LEU A 546 12.62 57.38 -24.50
CA LEU A 546 12.15 57.60 -23.14
C LEU A 546 12.49 56.43 -22.23
N ARG A 547 12.29 55.16 -22.74
CA ARG A 547 12.68 53.93 -22.05
C ARG A 547 14.17 53.90 -21.74
N ASN A 548 15.01 54.24 -22.73
CA ASN A 548 16.47 54.28 -22.54
C ASN A 548 16.87 55.33 -21.50
N TYR A 549 16.18 56.46 -21.49
CA TYR A 549 16.45 57.48 -20.46
C TYR A 549 16.15 56.94 -19.05
N PHE A 550 15.00 56.34 -18.82
CA PHE A 550 14.64 55.78 -17.50
C PHE A 550 15.49 54.57 -17.10
N TYR A 551 15.97 53.78 -18.07
CA TYR A 551 16.84 52.63 -17.80
C TYR A 551 18.22 53.10 -17.26
N TRP A 552 18.80 54.11 -17.80
CA TRP A 552 20.14 54.58 -17.44
C TRP A 552 20.15 55.65 -16.33
N GLU A 553 19.01 56.11 -15.82
CA GLU A 553 18.94 57.06 -14.70
C GLU A 553 19.37 56.41 -13.40
N PRO A 554 20.49 56.79 -12.79
CA PRO A 554 21.05 56.12 -11.58
C PRO A 554 20.11 56.20 -10.38
N HIS A 555 19.28 57.21 -10.26
CA HIS A 555 18.38 57.48 -9.12
C HIS A 555 16.92 57.18 -9.43
N CYS A 556 16.63 56.40 -10.48
CA CYS A 556 15.26 56.15 -10.95
C CYS A 556 14.35 55.55 -9.86
N PHE A 557 14.91 54.67 -9.00
CA PHE A 557 14.13 54.05 -7.93
C PHE A 557 13.77 55.00 -6.77
N ASP A 558 14.50 56.06 -6.61
CA ASP A 558 14.24 57.13 -5.61
C ASP A 558 13.16 58.12 -6.06
N ILE A 559 12.83 58.09 -7.33
CA ILE A 559 11.84 58.96 -7.94
C ILE A 559 10.58 58.18 -8.32
N PRO A 560 9.46 58.34 -7.59
CA PRO A 560 8.26 57.49 -7.81
C PRO A 560 7.76 57.44 -9.25
N MET A 561 7.80 58.53 -9.99
CA MET A 561 7.40 58.60 -11.40
C MET A 561 8.37 57.86 -12.32
N CYS A 562 9.67 57.90 -12.05
CA CYS A 562 10.67 57.23 -12.86
C CYS A 562 10.63 55.72 -12.57
N ALA A 563 10.51 55.33 -11.31
CA ALA A 563 10.36 53.93 -10.91
C ALA A 563 9.08 53.31 -11.51
N ALA A 564 7.97 54.04 -11.50
CA ALA A 564 6.71 53.60 -12.09
C ALA A 564 6.82 53.43 -13.61
N ALA A 565 7.43 54.37 -14.32
CA ALA A 565 7.63 54.32 -15.77
C ALA A 565 8.57 53.16 -16.15
N ARG A 566 9.64 52.94 -15.41
CA ARG A 566 10.55 51.78 -15.59
C ARG A 566 9.81 50.45 -15.36
N SER A 567 9.08 50.34 -14.25
CA SER A 567 8.26 49.14 -13.97
C SER A 567 7.21 48.87 -15.05
N LEU A 568 6.66 49.91 -15.69
CA LEU A 568 5.75 49.76 -16.83
C LEU A 568 6.47 49.11 -18.01
N PHE A 569 7.64 49.65 -18.41
CA PHE A 569 8.40 49.11 -19.54
C PHE A 569 8.92 47.67 -19.26
N ASP A 570 9.36 47.38 -18.06
CA ASP A 570 9.78 46.03 -17.65
C ASP A 570 8.60 45.04 -17.66
N SER A 571 7.37 45.56 -17.41
CA SER A 571 6.15 44.74 -17.52
C SER A 571 5.77 44.45 -18.97
N LEU A 572 6.07 45.39 -19.90
CA LEU A 572 5.81 45.19 -21.33
C LEU A 572 6.73 44.14 -21.96
N ASP A 573 7.99 44.04 -21.47
CA ASP A 573 8.93 42.99 -21.92
C ASP A 573 8.46 41.58 -21.60
N THR A 574 7.61 41.39 -20.57
CA THR A 574 7.09 40.09 -20.24
C THR A 574 6.12 39.50 -21.26
N VAL A 575 5.62 40.36 -22.20
CA VAL A 575 4.67 39.92 -23.23
C VAL A 575 5.33 39.10 -24.32
N ASP A 576 6.62 39.32 -24.59
CA ASP A 576 7.38 38.44 -25.49
C ASP A 576 7.47 37.01 -24.92
N GLU A 577 7.83 36.90 -23.64
CA GLU A 577 7.83 35.62 -22.96
C GLU A 577 6.43 34.98 -22.93
N LEU A 578 5.38 35.77 -22.71
CA LEU A 578 3.99 35.29 -22.76
C LEU A 578 3.65 34.73 -24.14
N THR A 579 4.06 35.42 -25.21
CA THR A 579 3.81 34.97 -26.57
C THR A 579 4.52 33.67 -26.88
N ASP A 580 5.80 33.55 -26.48
CA ASP A 580 6.61 32.33 -26.67
C ASP A 580 6.02 31.15 -25.90
N ARG A 581 5.62 31.36 -24.65
CA ARG A 581 4.96 30.35 -23.83
C ARG A 581 3.60 29.96 -24.39
N THR A 582 2.82 30.92 -24.85
CA THR A 582 1.51 30.65 -25.47
C THR A 582 1.69 29.87 -26.78
N SER A 583 2.73 30.17 -27.56
CA SER A 583 3.08 29.43 -28.77
C SER A 583 3.47 27.96 -28.44
N ALA A 584 4.26 27.74 -27.39
CA ALA A 584 4.60 26.40 -26.94
C ALA A 584 3.36 25.61 -26.46
N VAL A 585 2.45 26.29 -25.73
CA VAL A 585 1.15 25.70 -25.33
C VAL A 585 0.33 25.34 -26.56
N GLN A 586 0.34 26.20 -27.60
CA GLN A 586 -0.39 25.92 -28.84
C GLN A 586 0.08 24.65 -29.53
N VAL A 587 1.40 24.46 -29.66
CA VAL A 587 1.96 23.22 -30.25
C VAL A 587 1.47 22.00 -29.50
N ASN A 588 1.54 22.03 -28.18
CA ASN A 588 1.09 20.93 -27.35
C ASN A 588 -0.43 20.67 -27.42
N THR A 589 -1.23 21.74 -27.51
CA THR A 589 -2.70 21.61 -27.64
C THR A 589 -3.10 21.12 -29.03
N ASP A 590 -2.37 21.51 -30.07
CA ASP A 590 -2.60 21.01 -31.43
C ASP A 590 -2.27 19.51 -31.52
N GLU A 591 -1.12 19.07 -30.97
CA GLU A 591 -0.75 17.67 -30.92
C GLU A 591 -1.77 16.83 -30.12
N LEU A 592 -2.25 17.40 -29.01
CA LEU A 592 -3.28 16.75 -28.20
C LEU A 592 -4.63 16.66 -28.95
N ALA A 593 -4.98 17.70 -29.73
CA ALA A 593 -6.19 17.73 -30.54
C ALA A 593 -6.16 16.71 -31.70
N ASP A 594 -4.95 16.41 -32.21
CA ASP A 594 -4.74 15.41 -33.25
C ASP A 594 -4.73 13.97 -32.67
N LEU A 595 -4.21 13.79 -31.46
CA LEU A 595 -4.13 12.49 -30.79
C LEU A 595 -5.48 12.05 -30.18
N ALA A 596 -6.27 13.00 -29.66
CA ALA A 596 -7.52 12.69 -28.97
C ALA A 596 -8.53 11.93 -29.84
N PRO A 597 -8.79 12.31 -31.12
CA PRO A 597 -9.68 11.55 -31.99
C PRO A 597 -9.14 10.16 -32.34
N GLN A 598 -7.81 9.99 -32.46
CA GLN A 598 -7.19 8.69 -32.76
C GLN A 598 -7.41 7.71 -31.59
N LEU A 599 -7.20 8.17 -30.36
CA LEU A 599 -7.47 7.38 -29.16
C LEU A 599 -8.97 7.05 -29.04
N THR A 600 -9.83 8.01 -29.32
CA THR A 600 -11.29 7.82 -29.28
C THR A 600 -11.76 6.80 -30.32
N ALA A 601 -11.14 6.77 -31.50
CA ALA A 601 -11.50 5.83 -32.58
C ALA A 601 -11.19 4.35 -32.24
N LEU A 602 -10.29 4.07 -31.29
CA LEU A 602 -9.97 2.70 -30.84
C LEU A 602 -11.05 2.11 -29.91
N LEU A 603 -11.75 2.98 -29.17
CA LEU A 603 -12.72 2.53 -28.17
C LEU A 603 -13.91 1.76 -28.74
N PRO A 604 -14.54 2.14 -29.86
CA PRO A 604 -15.65 1.38 -30.44
C PRO A 604 -15.26 -0.05 -30.81
N GLN A 605 -14.04 -0.25 -31.33
CA GLN A 605 -13.55 -1.57 -31.69
C GLN A 605 -13.32 -2.44 -30.44
N THR A 606 -12.78 -1.85 -29.39
CA THR A 606 -12.61 -2.51 -28.09
C THR A 606 -13.97 -2.90 -27.50
N ILE A 607 -14.95 -1.98 -27.52
CA ILE A 607 -16.31 -2.23 -27.05
C ILE A 607 -16.97 -3.36 -27.86
N ALA A 608 -16.82 -3.37 -29.18
CA ALA A 608 -17.35 -4.41 -30.05
C ALA A 608 -16.72 -5.78 -29.72
N SER A 609 -15.41 -5.83 -29.56
CA SER A 609 -14.70 -7.05 -29.16
C SER A 609 -15.16 -7.57 -27.79
N MET A 610 -15.33 -6.68 -26.81
CA MET A 610 -15.86 -7.06 -25.49
C MET A 610 -17.30 -7.55 -25.55
N LYS A 611 -18.16 -6.96 -26.39
CA LYS A 611 -19.52 -7.44 -26.63
C LYS A 611 -19.51 -8.85 -27.23
N THR A 612 -18.65 -9.08 -28.22
CA THR A 612 -18.51 -10.40 -28.82
C THR A 612 -18.01 -11.43 -27.80
N SER A 613 -17.01 -11.07 -26.99
CA SER A 613 -16.49 -11.93 -25.92
C SER A 613 -17.56 -12.24 -24.85
N ARG A 614 -18.36 -11.25 -24.47
CA ARG A 614 -19.50 -11.43 -23.58
C ARG A 614 -20.52 -12.41 -24.17
N ASP A 615 -20.86 -12.22 -25.44
CA ASP A 615 -21.89 -13.05 -26.11
C ASP A 615 -21.42 -14.51 -26.26
N LEU A 616 -20.13 -14.72 -26.56
CA LEU A 616 -19.51 -16.04 -26.56
C LEU A 616 -19.51 -16.67 -25.17
N SER A 617 -19.16 -15.89 -24.14
CA SER A 617 -19.17 -16.35 -22.75
C SER A 617 -20.58 -16.71 -22.27
N LEU A 618 -21.58 -15.91 -22.67
CA LEU A 618 -23.00 -16.20 -22.38
C LEU A 618 -23.51 -17.45 -23.11
N ALA A 619 -23.11 -17.62 -24.36
CA ALA A 619 -23.45 -18.84 -25.12
C ALA A 619 -22.81 -20.09 -24.49
N SER A 620 -21.55 -19.99 -24.08
CA SER A 620 -20.85 -21.05 -23.33
C SER A 620 -21.53 -21.36 -21.99
N TYR A 621 -21.90 -20.33 -21.23
CA TYR A 621 -22.67 -20.49 -20.00
C TYR A 621 -23.99 -21.21 -20.23
N ASN A 622 -24.79 -20.81 -21.24
CA ASN A 622 -26.07 -21.42 -21.54
C ASN A 622 -25.90 -22.87 -21.92
N SER A 623 -24.90 -23.20 -22.75
CA SER A 623 -24.60 -24.57 -23.15
C SER A 623 -24.19 -25.46 -21.99
N GLN A 624 -23.28 -24.96 -21.14
CA GLN A 624 -22.81 -25.68 -19.96
C GLN A 624 -23.94 -25.83 -18.93
N LYS A 625 -24.77 -24.80 -18.76
CA LYS A 625 -25.93 -24.85 -17.87
C LYS A 625 -26.91 -25.92 -18.30
N ALA A 626 -27.26 -25.96 -19.60
CA ALA A 626 -28.17 -26.98 -20.15
C ALA A 626 -27.63 -28.40 -19.93
N LEU A 627 -26.31 -28.59 -20.15
CA LEU A 627 -25.66 -29.88 -19.88
C LEU A 627 -25.71 -30.26 -18.40
N LEU A 628 -25.43 -29.28 -17.51
CA LEU A 628 -25.48 -29.47 -16.06
C LEU A 628 -26.89 -29.79 -15.56
N ASP A 629 -27.90 -29.06 -16.06
CA ASP A 629 -29.31 -29.30 -15.72
C ASP A 629 -29.75 -30.70 -16.20
N GLN A 630 -29.28 -31.15 -17.38
CA GLN A 630 -29.53 -32.49 -17.90
C GLN A 630 -28.81 -33.55 -17.04
N MET A 631 -27.52 -33.34 -16.68
CA MET A 631 -26.79 -34.27 -15.80
C MET A 631 -27.45 -34.35 -14.43
N GLN A 632 -27.93 -33.24 -13.91
CA GLN A 632 -28.64 -33.20 -12.64
C GLN A 632 -29.96 -33.97 -12.71
N ALA A 633 -30.76 -33.75 -13.74
CA ALA A 633 -32.03 -34.49 -13.93
C ALA A 633 -31.79 -35.99 -14.06
N MET A 634 -30.69 -36.39 -14.73
CA MET A 634 -30.30 -37.80 -14.78
C MET A 634 -29.86 -38.32 -13.40
N ASN A 635 -29.09 -37.54 -12.64
CA ASN A 635 -28.65 -37.90 -11.29
C ASN A 635 -29.83 -37.93 -10.31
N ASP A 636 -30.74 -36.95 -10.38
CA ASP A 636 -31.93 -36.90 -9.52
C ASP A 636 -32.86 -38.10 -9.83
N THR A 637 -32.96 -38.49 -11.08
CA THR A 637 -33.71 -39.71 -11.50
C THR A 637 -33.03 -40.99 -10.98
N ALA A 638 -31.69 -41.06 -11.05
CA ALA A 638 -30.92 -42.19 -10.51
C ALA A 638 -30.99 -42.23 -8.96
N LEU A 639 -30.95 -41.06 -8.30
CA LEU A 639 -31.15 -40.95 -6.84
C LEU A 639 -32.56 -41.31 -6.42
N ALA A 640 -33.60 -40.86 -7.15
CA ALA A 640 -34.98 -41.20 -6.89
C ALA A 640 -35.25 -42.71 -7.11
N MET A 641 -34.60 -43.30 -8.11
CA MET A 641 -34.60 -44.76 -8.28
C MET A 641 -33.89 -45.49 -7.16
N GLY A 642 -32.72 -44.98 -6.68
CA GLY A 642 -32.00 -45.49 -5.51
C GLY A 642 -32.82 -45.36 -4.22
N GLN A 643 -33.46 -44.20 -4.00
CA GLN A 643 -34.31 -43.91 -2.84
C GLN A 643 -35.56 -44.78 -2.78
N SER A 644 -36.18 -45.07 -3.94
CA SER A 644 -37.33 -45.98 -3.98
C SER A 644 -36.97 -47.43 -3.59
N PHE A 645 -35.70 -47.82 -3.66
CA PHE A 645 -35.19 -49.10 -3.17
C PHE A 645 -34.73 -49.07 -1.70
N ASP A 646 -34.43 -47.85 -1.13
CA ASP A 646 -34.00 -47.71 0.25
C ASP A 646 -35.10 -47.23 1.21
N GLU A 647 -36.34 -47.03 0.76
CA GLU A 647 -37.49 -46.53 1.53
C GLU A 647 -37.86 -47.38 2.76
N ALA A 648 -37.15 -48.42 3.04
CA ALA A 648 -37.39 -49.26 4.23
C ALA A 648 -36.53 -48.90 5.44
N LYS A 649 -35.54 -47.94 5.35
CA LYS A 649 -34.66 -47.59 6.48
C LYS A 649 -34.37 -46.10 6.55
N ASN A 650 -34.76 -45.52 7.68
CA ASN A 650 -34.60 -44.13 8.13
C ASN A 650 -33.25 -43.54 7.82
N ASP A 651 -33.16 -42.70 6.78
CA ASP A 651 -31.96 -42.00 6.32
C ASP A 651 -31.49 -40.86 7.28
N ASP A 652 -32.20 -40.60 8.38
CA ASP A 652 -31.85 -39.60 9.35
C ASP A 652 -30.75 -40.04 10.35
N PHE A 653 -30.36 -41.30 10.36
CA PHE A 653 -29.35 -41.87 11.23
C PHE A 653 -28.20 -42.46 10.44
N PHE A 654 -27.09 -41.75 10.42
CA PHE A 654 -25.82 -42.27 10.03
C PHE A 654 -25.39 -43.31 11.09
N TYR A 655 -25.24 -44.58 10.76
CA TYR A 655 -24.75 -45.64 11.63
C TYR A 655 -23.55 -46.32 11.00
N LEU A 656 -22.44 -46.29 11.66
CA LEU A 656 -21.26 -47.08 11.31
C LEU A 656 -21.09 -48.17 12.35
N PRO A 657 -21.21 -49.43 11.94
CA PRO A 657 -21.03 -50.53 12.90
C PRO A 657 -19.56 -50.61 13.40
N PRO A 658 -19.30 -51.06 14.63
CA PRO A 658 -17.96 -51.19 15.20
C PRO A 658 -16.99 -51.98 14.33
N GLU A 659 -17.50 -52.94 13.59
CA GLU A 659 -16.75 -53.80 12.67
C GLU A 659 -16.16 -53.02 11.48
N ALA A 660 -16.74 -51.92 11.10
CA ALA A 660 -16.26 -51.05 10.02
C ALA A 660 -14.86 -50.48 10.36
N PHE A 661 -14.60 -50.18 11.63
CA PHE A 661 -13.32 -49.67 12.08
C PHE A 661 -12.17 -50.69 12.00
N GLN A 662 -12.45 -51.97 11.75
CA GLN A 662 -11.50 -53.04 11.59
C GLN A 662 -11.25 -53.36 10.09
N ASN A 663 -11.95 -52.72 9.18
CA ASN A 663 -11.77 -52.92 7.74
C ASN A 663 -10.53 -52.15 7.26
N PRO A 664 -9.51 -52.80 6.64
CA PRO A 664 -8.26 -52.15 6.23
C PRO A 664 -8.46 -51.02 5.21
N ASP A 665 -9.46 -51.10 4.37
CA ASP A 665 -9.79 -50.06 3.37
C ASP A 665 -10.45 -48.84 4.03
N PHE A 666 -11.33 -49.12 5.01
CA PHE A 666 -11.91 -48.04 5.82
C PHE A 666 -10.87 -47.43 6.74
N GLU A 667 -9.97 -48.18 7.30
CA GLU A 667 -8.89 -47.71 8.15
C GLU A 667 -7.91 -46.77 7.41
N ARG A 668 -7.68 -47.00 6.11
CA ARG A 668 -6.91 -46.08 5.27
C ARG A 668 -7.64 -44.75 5.05
N GLY A 669 -8.95 -44.82 4.76
CA GLY A 669 -9.78 -43.61 4.64
C GLY A 669 -9.97 -42.87 5.96
N LEU A 670 -9.97 -43.62 7.10
CA LEU A 670 -10.03 -43.01 8.45
C LEU A 670 -8.83 -42.13 8.76
N LYS A 671 -7.61 -42.50 8.36
CA LYS A 671 -6.38 -41.74 8.62
C LYS A 671 -6.44 -40.30 8.07
N MET A 672 -7.25 -40.08 7.03
CA MET A 672 -7.44 -38.77 6.46
C MET A 672 -8.27 -37.85 7.36
N PHE A 673 -9.26 -38.42 8.07
CA PHE A 673 -10.24 -37.62 8.83
C PHE A 673 -10.14 -37.78 10.34
N LEU A 674 -9.43 -38.78 10.82
CA LEU A 674 -9.29 -39.07 12.24
C LEU A 674 -7.83 -39.29 12.61
N SER A 675 -7.40 -38.67 13.72
CA SER A 675 -6.04 -38.83 14.25
C SER A 675 -5.72 -40.28 14.65
N PRO A 676 -4.43 -40.67 14.69
CA PRO A 676 -4.02 -42.04 15.07
C PRO A 676 -4.57 -42.45 16.42
N ASP A 677 -4.69 -41.55 17.39
CA ASP A 677 -5.24 -41.82 18.73
C ASP A 677 -6.77 -41.75 18.78
N GLY A 678 -7.43 -41.39 17.69
CA GLY A 678 -8.89 -41.27 17.58
C GLY A 678 -9.51 -40.05 18.28
N LYS A 679 -8.68 -39.19 18.89
CA LYS A 679 -9.19 -38.04 19.68
C LYS A 679 -9.46 -36.78 18.89
N SER A 680 -9.00 -36.70 17.66
CA SER A 680 -9.20 -35.54 16.79
C SER A 680 -9.79 -35.98 15.47
N ALA A 681 -10.89 -35.31 15.09
CA ALA A 681 -11.54 -35.48 13.80
C ALA A 681 -11.46 -34.18 13.00
N ARG A 682 -11.00 -34.27 11.74
CA ARG A 682 -10.97 -33.09 10.84
C ARG A 682 -11.99 -33.19 9.73
N MET A 683 -12.44 -32.04 9.25
CA MET A 683 -13.38 -31.87 8.15
C MET A 683 -12.83 -30.82 7.18
N PHE A 684 -12.92 -31.07 5.89
CA PHE A 684 -12.57 -30.11 4.86
C PHE A 684 -13.82 -29.39 4.37
N ILE A 685 -13.81 -28.08 4.43
CA ILE A 685 -14.93 -27.21 4.09
C ILE A 685 -14.61 -26.49 2.78
N THR A 686 -15.42 -26.71 1.76
CA THR A 686 -15.28 -26.05 0.47
C THR A 686 -16.35 -24.99 0.33
N HIS A 687 -15.96 -23.76 0.09
CA HIS A 687 -16.85 -22.63 -0.15
C HIS A 687 -17.47 -22.68 -1.55
N GLN A 688 -18.56 -21.93 -1.77
CA GLN A 688 -19.15 -21.76 -3.12
C GLN A 688 -18.37 -20.77 -3.98
N SER A 689 -17.65 -19.84 -3.35
CA SER A 689 -16.84 -18.79 -3.98
C SER A 689 -15.44 -18.77 -3.38
N ASP A 690 -14.54 -17.95 -3.93
CA ASP A 690 -13.18 -17.79 -3.39
C ASP A 690 -13.22 -17.46 -1.89
N PRO A 691 -12.59 -18.28 -1.02
CA PRO A 691 -12.55 -18.07 0.42
C PRO A 691 -11.74 -16.82 0.83
N ALA A 692 -10.87 -16.32 -0.02
CA ALA A 692 -10.07 -15.11 0.23
C ALA A 692 -10.86 -13.79 0.06
N THR A 693 -12.12 -13.87 -0.36
CA THR A 693 -12.99 -12.70 -0.46
C THR A 693 -13.52 -12.22 0.89
N PRO A 694 -13.93 -10.95 1.04
CA PRO A 694 -14.54 -10.46 2.27
C PRO A 694 -15.75 -11.30 2.73
N GLU A 695 -16.54 -11.84 1.79
CA GLU A 695 -17.67 -12.72 2.06
C GLU A 695 -17.19 -14.08 2.59
N GLY A 696 -16.11 -14.65 2.01
CA GLY A 696 -15.50 -15.89 2.50
C GLY A 696 -14.98 -15.74 3.92
N ILE A 697 -14.20 -14.68 4.16
CA ILE A 697 -13.65 -14.34 5.46
C ILE A 697 -14.76 -14.15 6.52
N ALA A 698 -15.89 -13.53 6.15
CA ALA A 698 -17.00 -13.31 7.07
C ALA A 698 -17.71 -14.62 7.48
N ARG A 699 -17.66 -15.68 6.65
CA ARG A 699 -18.30 -17.00 6.91
C ARG A 699 -17.60 -17.76 8.03
N VAL A 700 -16.32 -17.57 8.27
CA VAL A 700 -15.53 -18.27 9.30
C VAL A 700 -16.21 -18.31 10.67
N ASN A 701 -16.79 -17.18 11.09
CA ASN A 701 -17.53 -17.14 12.35
C ASN A 701 -18.83 -17.95 12.31
N ALA A 702 -19.51 -17.98 11.18
CA ALA A 702 -20.74 -18.75 11.00
C ALA A 702 -20.44 -20.27 11.00
N GLU A 703 -19.35 -20.68 10.36
CA GLU A 703 -18.85 -22.06 10.36
C GLU A 703 -18.50 -22.54 11.77
N ARG A 704 -17.75 -21.72 12.52
CA ARG A 704 -17.42 -22.00 13.91
C ARG A 704 -18.69 -22.14 14.77
N THR A 705 -19.65 -21.23 14.60
CA THR A 705 -20.91 -21.26 15.32
C THR A 705 -21.73 -22.48 14.97
N ALA A 706 -21.85 -22.82 13.69
CA ALA A 706 -22.58 -24.00 13.23
C ALA A 706 -21.96 -25.29 13.75
N ALA A 707 -20.65 -25.36 13.79
CA ALA A 707 -19.93 -26.49 14.38
C ALA A 707 -20.18 -26.59 15.89
N GLN A 708 -20.11 -25.49 16.63
CA GLN A 708 -20.42 -25.46 18.06
C GLN A 708 -21.86 -25.87 18.35
N GLU A 709 -22.82 -25.46 17.52
CA GLU A 709 -24.21 -25.89 17.67
C GLU A 709 -24.38 -27.39 17.42
N GLY A 710 -23.59 -27.95 16.49
CA GLY A 710 -23.56 -29.39 16.28
C GLY A 710 -23.09 -30.20 17.47
N LEU A 711 -22.20 -29.66 18.29
CA LEU A 711 -21.67 -30.32 19.50
C LEU A 711 -22.57 -30.19 20.71
N LYS A 712 -23.47 -29.19 20.75
CA LYS A 712 -24.33 -28.96 21.92
C LYS A 712 -25.16 -30.18 22.28
N MET A 713 -25.31 -30.45 23.58
CA MET A 713 -26.13 -31.55 24.14
C MET A 713 -25.76 -32.92 23.56
N SER A 714 -24.47 -33.20 23.41
CA SER A 714 -23.97 -34.47 22.90
C SER A 714 -22.81 -35.00 23.72
N SER A 715 -22.31 -36.20 23.37
CA SER A 715 -21.11 -36.79 23.94
C SER A 715 -19.85 -35.93 23.73
N LEU A 716 -19.86 -35.09 22.70
CA LEU A 716 -18.78 -34.18 22.35
C LEU A 716 -19.02 -32.71 22.77
N SER A 717 -19.92 -32.46 23.73
CA SER A 717 -20.24 -31.09 24.18
C SER A 717 -19.04 -30.31 24.72
N ASP A 718 -18.07 -31.00 25.29
CA ASP A 718 -16.84 -30.42 25.85
C ASP A 718 -15.66 -30.41 24.86
N ALA A 719 -15.85 -30.93 23.66
CA ALA A 719 -14.83 -30.97 22.61
C ALA A 719 -14.45 -29.55 22.14
N LYS A 720 -13.17 -29.36 21.85
CA LYS A 720 -12.64 -28.10 21.35
C LYS A 720 -12.72 -28.07 19.83
N ILE A 721 -13.05 -26.90 19.30
CA ILE A 721 -13.09 -26.67 17.85
C ILE A 721 -11.93 -25.77 17.45
N PHE A 722 -11.17 -26.23 16.48
CA PHE A 722 -10.12 -25.48 15.81
C PHE A 722 -10.49 -25.33 14.34
N LEU A 723 -10.27 -24.15 13.79
CA LEU A 723 -10.53 -23.83 12.39
C LEU A 723 -9.26 -23.24 11.78
N GLY A 724 -8.73 -23.88 10.77
CA GLY A 724 -7.62 -23.46 9.95
C GLY A 724 -7.99 -23.37 8.48
N GLY A 725 -7.04 -23.11 7.62
CA GLY A 725 -7.25 -22.95 6.18
C GLY A 725 -7.29 -21.51 5.73
N THR A 726 -7.62 -21.30 4.46
CA THR A 726 -7.43 -20.02 3.79
C THR A 726 -8.31 -18.91 4.37
N ALA A 727 -9.63 -19.10 4.47
CA ALA A 727 -10.51 -18.05 5.00
C ALA A 727 -10.25 -17.78 6.48
N ALA A 728 -9.94 -18.82 7.28
CA ALA A 728 -9.61 -18.67 8.69
C ALA A 728 -8.32 -17.84 8.88
N THR A 729 -7.29 -18.08 8.10
CA THR A 729 -6.03 -17.32 8.14
C THR A 729 -6.26 -15.85 7.75
N TYR A 730 -6.98 -15.59 6.66
CA TYR A 730 -7.30 -14.22 6.27
C TYR A 730 -8.23 -13.52 7.25
N LYS A 731 -9.08 -14.27 7.97
CA LYS A 731 -9.89 -13.71 9.06
C LYS A 731 -9.01 -13.20 10.20
N ASP A 732 -8.05 -13.99 10.63
CA ASP A 732 -7.12 -13.60 11.69
C ASP A 732 -6.23 -12.42 11.25
N MET A 733 -5.77 -12.42 10.00
CA MET A 733 -5.05 -11.29 9.41
C MET A 733 -5.92 -10.02 9.35
N SER A 734 -7.19 -10.14 8.96
CA SER A 734 -8.13 -9.02 8.91
C SER A 734 -8.39 -8.43 10.29
N ASP A 735 -8.60 -9.28 11.28
CA ASP A 735 -8.84 -8.85 12.67
C ASP A 735 -7.56 -8.22 13.27
N GLY A 736 -6.40 -8.82 13.00
CA GLY A 736 -5.09 -8.28 13.36
C GLY A 736 -4.85 -6.92 12.72
N ALA A 737 -5.08 -6.79 11.41
CA ALA A 737 -4.88 -5.54 10.67
C ALA A 737 -5.77 -4.39 11.19
N ARG A 738 -7.04 -4.68 11.57
CA ARG A 738 -7.92 -3.67 12.18
C ARG A 738 -7.41 -3.21 13.55
N TYR A 739 -6.95 -4.14 14.37
CA TYR A 739 -6.36 -3.84 15.66
C TYR A 739 -5.07 -3.02 15.50
N ASP A 740 -4.20 -3.44 14.58
CA ASP A 740 -2.91 -2.79 14.30
C ASP A 740 -3.11 -1.38 13.77
N LEU A 741 -4.06 -1.19 12.87
CA LEU A 741 -4.42 0.14 12.37
C LEU A 741 -4.87 1.06 13.52
N MET A 742 -5.73 0.57 14.40
CA MET A 742 -6.21 1.36 15.54
C MET A 742 -5.07 1.73 16.49
N ILE A 743 -4.23 0.77 16.87
CA ILE A 743 -3.08 1.01 17.77
C ILE A 743 -2.07 1.94 17.10
N ALA A 744 -1.70 1.67 15.85
CA ALA A 744 -0.71 2.47 15.14
C ALA A 744 -1.18 3.92 14.96
N VAL A 745 -2.44 4.14 14.58
CA VAL A 745 -3.01 5.48 14.43
C VAL A 745 -3.05 6.22 15.77
N VAL A 746 -3.59 5.59 16.81
CA VAL A 746 -3.73 6.23 18.13
C VAL A 746 -2.37 6.52 18.76
N SER A 747 -1.43 5.56 18.73
CA SER A 747 -0.10 5.73 19.31
C SER A 747 0.71 6.77 18.54
N ALA A 748 0.70 6.74 17.20
CA ALA A 748 1.43 7.69 16.38
C ALA A 748 0.84 9.10 16.51
N LEU A 749 -0.49 9.29 16.45
CA LEU A 749 -1.11 10.61 16.66
C LEU A 749 -0.81 11.17 18.04
N THR A 750 -0.87 10.32 19.09
CA THR A 750 -0.55 10.74 20.46
C THR A 750 0.91 11.15 20.58
N LEU A 751 1.82 10.35 20.03
CA LEU A 751 3.26 10.66 20.05
C LEU A 751 3.56 11.95 19.28
N ILE A 752 3.01 12.10 18.07
CA ILE A 752 3.20 13.31 17.26
C ILE A 752 2.59 14.52 17.99
N PHE A 753 1.42 14.37 18.61
CA PHE A 753 0.82 15.44 19.42
C PHE A 753 1.74 15.86 20.56
N MET A 754 2.33 14.92 21.29
CA MET A 754 3.29 15.23 22.36
C MET A 754 4.55 15.92 21.85
N ILE A 755 5.12 15.44 20.74
CA ILE A 755 6.29 16.07 20.12
C ILE A 755 5.94 17.50 19.68
N MET A 756 4.79 17.68 19.00
CA MET A 756 4.34 18.99 18.55
C MET A 756 4.04 19.93 19.70
N LEU A 757 3.48 19.42 20.80
CA LEU A 757 3.25 20.20 22.01
C LEU A 757 4.55 20.72 22.62
N ILE A 758 5.57 19.88 22.71
CA ILE A 758 6.91 20.25 23.22
C ILE A 758 7.57 21.31 22.32
N LEU A 759 7.53 21.11 21.00
CA LEU A 759 8.20 22.00 20.03
C LEU A 759 7.47 23.33 19.87
N THR A 760 6.16 23.32 19.74
CA THR A 760 5.36 24.55 19.57
C THR A 760 5.12 25.26 20.89
N ARG A 761 5.13 24.52 22.01
CA ARG A 761 4.70 24.97 23.35
C ARG A 761 3.27 25.51 23.34
N SER A 762 2.44 25.05 22.43
CA SER A 762 1.04 25.43 22.27
C SER A 762 0.17 24.19 22.05
N ALA A 763 -0.81 24.02 22.92
CA ALA A 763 -1.76 22.89 22.82
C ALA A 763 -2.68 23.03 21.59
N VAL A 764 -3.15 24.24 21.30
CA VAL A 764 -4.04 24.48 20.15
C VAL A 764 -3.28 24.31 18.82
N ALA A 765 -2.07 24.85 18.71
CA ALA A 765 -1.26 24.66 17.51
C ALA A 765 -0.94 23.19 17.28
N ALA A 766 -0.55 22.45 18.33
CA ALA A 766 -0.32 21.00 18.24
C ALA A 766 -1.58 20.24 17.77
N LEU A 767 -2.76 20.56 18.36
CA LEU A 767 -4.02 19.95 17.97
C LEU A 767 -4.40 20.25 16.52
N VAL A 768 -4.21 21.49 16.07
CA VAL A 768 -4.49 21.88 14.65
C VAL A 768 -3.56 21.14 13.70
N ILE A 769 -2.26 21.04 14.02
CA ILE A 769 -1.29 20.32 13.17
C ILE A 769 -1.69 18.86 13.06
N VAL A 770 -1.94 18.19 14.18
CA VAL A 770 -2.31 16.76 14.18
C VAL A 770 -3.66 16.54 13.51
N GLY A 771 -4.65 17.39 13.80
CA GLY A 771 -5.98 17.29 13.20
C GLY A 771 -5.97 17.50 11.67
N THR A 772 -5.19 18.46 11.19
CA THR A 772 -5.05 18.69 9.74
C THR A 772 -4.29 17.57 9.06
N ALA A 773 -3.26 17.01 9.70
CA ALA A 773 -2.54 15.84 9.20
C ALA A 773 -3.46 14.61 9.13
N ALA A 774 -4.22 14.31 10.19
CA ALA A 774 -5.17 13.21 10.19
C ALA A 774 -6.24 13.36 9.09
N SER A 775 -6.76 14.59 8.90
CA SER A 775 -7.74 14.86 7.84
C SER A 775 -7.13 14.69 6.43
N SER A 776 -5.87 15.10 6.24
CA SER A 776 -5.13 14.93 5.00
C SER A 776 -4.93 13.44 4.65
N ILE A 777 -4.59 12.63 5.64
CA ILE A 777 -4.39 11.20 5.47
C ILE A 777 -5.69 10.50 5.08
N ALA A 778 -6.78 10.80 5.81
CA ALA A 778 -8.08 10.25 5.48
C ALA A 778 -8.54 10.65 4.07
N ALA A 779 -8.31 11.91 3.68
CA ALA A 779 -8.63 12.38 2.34
C ALA A 779 -7.76 11.72 1.26
N SER A 780 -6.47 11.57 1.51
CA SER A 780 -5.53 10.91 0.61
C SER A 780 -5.91 9.45 0.37
N PHE A 781 -6.20 8.72 1.44
CA PHE A 781 -6.63 7.34 1.34
C PHE A 781 -7.96 7.21 0.59
N GLY A 782 -8.94 8.06 0.89
CA GLY A 782 -10.21 8.05 0.16
C GLY A 782 -10.06 8.41 -1.33
N ILE A 783 -9.18 9.36 -1.68
CA ILE A 783 -8.86 9.64 -3.10
C ILE A 783 -8.20 8.41 -3.74
N SER A 784 -7.34 7.69 -3.02
CA SER A 784 -6.74 6.45 -3.49
C SER A 784 -7.80 5.36 -3.71
N VAL A 785 -8.80 5.24 -2.84
CA VAL A 785 -9.95 4.34 -3.03
C VAL A 785 -10.70 4.68 -4.32
N LEU A 786 -11.05 5.96 -4.53
CA LEU A 786 -11.70 6.41 -5.76
C LEU A 786 -10.85 6.12 -7.01
N LEU A 787 -9.54 6.28 -6.90
CA LEU A 787 -8.63 6.05 -8.02
C LEU A 787 -8.52 4.55 -8.36
N TRP A 788 -8.23 3.72 -7.37
CA TRP A 788 -7.94 2.31 -7.59
C TRP A 788 -9.21 1.46 -7.73
N GLN A 789 -10.18 1.61 -6.80
CA GLN A 789 -11.39 0.78 -6.80
C GLN A 789 -12.43 1.26 -7.83
N ASP A 790 -12.69 2.58 -7.88
CA ASP A 790 -13.79 3.08 -8.71
C ASP A 790 -13.35 3.43 -10.13
N LEU A 791 -12.12 3.95 -10.32
CA LEU A 791 -11.62 4.33 -11.64
C LEU A 791 -10.90 3.18 -12.36
N PHE A 792 -10.00 2.49 -11.67
CA PHE A 792 -9.22 1.39 -12.27
C PHE A 792 -9.88 0.01 -12.08
N GLY A 793 -10.84 -0.12 -11.19
CA GLY A 793 -11.52 -1.39 -10.92
C GLY A 793 -10.66 -2.40 -10.17
N VAL A 794 -9.56 -1.97 -9.54
CA VAL A 794 -8.66 -2.81 -8.74
C VAL A 794 -8.87 -2.50 -7.26
N GLU A 795 -9.26 -3.49 -6.49
CA GLU A 795 -9.44 -3.32 -5.05
C GLU A 795 -8.14 -2.91 -4.37
N VAL A 796 -8.25 -2.12 -3.30
CA VAL A 796 -7.06 -1.65 -2.57
C VAL A 796 -6.62 -2.75 -1.61
N HIS A 797 -5.35 -3.17 -1.74
CA HIS A 797 -4.76 -4.20 -0.89
C HIS A 797 -4.75 -3.78 0.58
N TRP A 798 -5.02 -4.73 1.49
CA TRP A 798 -5.15 -4.47 2.92
C TRP A 798 -3.92 -3.81 3.58
N LEU A 799 -2.71 -4.10 3.08
CA LEU A 799 -1.46 -3.49 3.55
C LEU A 799 -1.38 -1.98 3.29
N VAL A 800 -2.00 -1.50 2.21
CA VAL A 800 -1.84 -0.12 1.73
C VAL A 800 -2.36 0.89 2.75
N MET A 801 -3.47 0.58 3.41
CA MET A 801 -4.08 1.48 4.38
C MET A 801 -3.15 1.75 5.56
N LEU A 802 -2.69 0.70 6.23
CA LEU A 802 -1.87 0.84 7.43
C LEU A 802 -0.52 1.49 7.11
N MET A 803 0.15 1.01 6.05
CA MET A 803 1.45 1.53 5.64
C MET A 803 1.38 2.99 5.21
N SER A 804 0.39 3.35 4.39
CA SER A 804 0.22 4.74 3.95
C SER A 804 -0.10 5.67 5.10
N VAL A 805 -0.94 5.24 6.04
CA VAL A 805 -1.28 6.03 7.23
C VAL A 805 -0.04 6.32 8.07
N ILE A 806 0.77 5.32 8.39
CA ILE A 806 1.98 5.49 9.21
C ILE A 806 3.00 6.40 8.53
N ILE A 807 3.27 6.17 7.25
CA ILE A 807 4.25 6.97 6.52
C ILE A 807 3.77 8.42 6.37
N LEU A 808 2.50 8.62 6.04
CA LEU A 808 1.95 9.97 5.91
C LEU A 808 1.85 10.70 7.26
N LEU A 809 1.55 9.98 8.37
CA LEU A 809 1.60 10.55 9.72
C LEU A 809 3.01 10.99 10.07
N ALA A 810 3.99 10.14 9.77
CA ALA A 810 5.39 10.40 10.06
C ALA A 810 5.91 11.65 9.32
N VAL A 811 5.60 11.76 8.03
CA VAL A 811 6.16 12.80 7.14
C VAL A 811 5.28 14.05 7.06
N GLY A 812 3.96 13.91 7.02
CA GLY A 812 3.04 15.04 6.85
C GLY A 812 3.08 16.05 7.99
N SER A 813 3.42 15.59 9.22
CA SER A 813 3.56 16.48 10.37
C SER A 813 4.76 17.43 10.27
N ASP A 814 5.82 17.06 9.57
CA ASP A 814 7.10 17.77 9.51
C ASP A 814 6.99 19.10 8.78
N TYR A 815 6.30 19.10 7.66
CA TYR A 815 6.09 20.32 6.87
C TYR A 815 5.23 21.35 7.61
N ASN A 816 4.26 20.90 8.37
CA ASN A 816 3.41 21.74 9.21
C ASN A 816 4.20 22.31 10.40
N LEU A 817 5.08 21.50 10.99
CA LEU A 817 5.98 21.93 12.07
C LEU A 817 6.91 23.07 11.60
N LEU A 818 7.52 22.92 10.43
CA LEU A 818 8.44 23.92 9.89
C LEU A 818 7.71 25.25 9.64
N LEU A 819 6.48 25.20 9.12
CA LEU A 819 5.68 26.40 8.89
C LEU A 819 5.29 27.08 10.21
N VAL A 820 4.83 26.32 11.22
CA VAL A 820 4.41 26.85 12.53
C VAL A 820 5.60 27.36 13.33
N SER A 821 6.75 26.67 13.29
CA SER A 821 8.00 27.17 13.87
C SER A 821 8.35 28.54 13.28
N ARG A 822 8.20 28.69 11.96
CA ARG A 822 8.46 29.98 11.29
C ARG A 822 7.42 31.04 11.64
N PHE A 823 6.13 30.67 11.84
CA PHE A 823 5.12 31.59 12.36
C PHE A 823 5.53 32.14 13.73
N LYS A 824 6.12 31.29 14.58
CA LYS A 824 6.62 31.68 15.90
C LYS A 824 7.79 32.64 15.81
N ASP A 825 8.74 32.43 14.91
CA ASP A 825 9.88 33.32 14.69
C ASP A 825 9.45 34.70 14.20
N GLU A 826 8.46 34.78 13.33
CA GLU A 826 7.97 36.02 12.72
C GLU A 826 6.82 36.69 13.51
N ILE A 827 6.42 36.13 14.66
CA ILE A 827 5.30 36.63 15.46
C ILE A 827 5.47 38.09 15.92
N HIS A 828 6.74 38.50 16.11
CA HIS A 828 7.11 39.86 16.50
C HIS A 828 6.74 40.92 15.46
N ALA A 829 6.57 40.53 14.17
CA ALA A 829 6.10 41.42 13.12
C ALA A 829 4.56 41.62 13.13
N GLY A 830 3.85 40.96 14.07
CA GLY A 830 2.41 40.87 14.16
C GLY A 830 1.86 39.60 13.54
N LEU A 831 0.78 39.05 14.12
CA LEU A 831 0.22 37.75 13.77
C LEU A 831 -0.02 37.57 12.25
N LYS A 832 -0.74 38.50 11.62
CA LYS A 832 -1.07 38.44 10.19
C LYS A 832 0.17 38.67 9.29
N THR A 833 1.00 39.61 9.64
CA THR A 833 2.25 39.91 8.89
C THR A 833 3.25 38.77 9.04
N GLY A 834 3.32 38.16 10.23
CA GLY A 834 4.16 37.00 10.51
C GLY A 834 3.78 35.82 9.61
N ILE A 835 2.49 35.50 9.46
CA ILE A 835 2.03 34.44 8.56
C ILE A 835 2.45 34.74 7.11
N ILE A 836 2.24 35.95 6.61
CA ILE A 836 2.62 36.31 5.22
C ILE A 836 4.13 36.20 5.02
N ARG A 837 4.95 36.66 5.98
CA ARG A 837 6.42 36.60 5.90
C ARG A 837 6.92 35.16 5.96
N SER A 838 6.36 34.36 6.86
CA SER A 838 6.70 32.94 6.98
C SER A 838 6.38 32.18 5.72
N MET A 839 5.19 32.36 5.15
CA MET A 839 4.83 31.75 3.86
C MET A 839 5.72 32.23 2.71
N ALA A 840 6.10 33.50 2.68
CA ALA A 840 6.99 34.02 1.64
C ALA A 840 8.42 33.47 1.76
N GLY A 841 8.91 33.20 2.97
CA GLY A 841 10.24 32.66 3.24
C GLY A 841 10.33 31.16 3.05
N THR A 842 9.40 30.40 3.66
CA THR A 842 9.47 28.94 3.67
C THR A 842 8.71 28.27 2.52
N GLY A 843 7.70 28.95 1.93
CA GLY A 843 6.79 28.35 0.98
C GLY A 843 7.47 27.66 -0.21
N GLY A 844 8.50 28.29 -0.79
CA GLY A 844 9.22 27.71 -1.93
C GLY A 844 10.03 26.47 -1.57
N VAL A 845 10.76 26.53 -0.46
CA VAL A 845 11.65 25.43 -0.02
C VAL A 845 10.84 24.20 0.35
N VAL A 846 9.80 24.38 1.16
CA VAL A 846 9.00 23.24 1.65
C VAL A 846 8.10 22.65 0.56
N THR A 847 7.59 23.46 -0.38
CA THR A 847 6.89 22.91 -1.53
C THR A 847 7.80 22.10 -2.43
N SER A 848 9.05 22.59 -2.62
CA SER A 848 10.04 21.82 -3.38
C SER A 848 10.33 20.48 -2.70
N ALA A 849 10.49 20.45 -1.38
CA ALA A 849 10.74 19.27 -0.58
C ALA A 849 9.55 18.27 -0.71
N GLY A 850 8.33 18.73 -0.45
CA GLY A 850 7.15 17.88 -0.57
C GLY A 850 6.91 17.34 -1.99
N LEU A 851 7.21 18.11 -3.03
CA LEU A 851 7.14 17.64 -4.41
C LEU A 851 8.22 16.59 -4.71
N VAL A 852 9.45 16.77 -4.19
CA VAL A 852 10.52 15.76 -4.33
C VAL A 852 10.12 14.47 -3.65
N PHE A 853 9.60 14.56 -2.41
CA PHE A 853 9.17 13.39 -1.67
C PHE A 853 7.99 12.69 -2.36
N ALA A 854 6.99 13.45 -2.82
CA ALA A 854 5.86 12.88 -3.56
C ALA A 854 6.32 12.17 -4.86
N ALA A 855 7.28 12.75 -5.58
CA ALA A 855 7.86 12.13 -6.77
C ALA A 855 8.65 10.86 -6.42
N THR A 856 9.35 10.82 -5.27
CA THR A 856 10.04 9.65 -4.76
C THR A 856 9.05 8.51 -4.50
N MET A 857 7.94 8.78 -3.82
CA MET A 857 6.90 7.78 -3.57
C MET A 857 6.18 7.37 -4.85
N ALA A 858 5.92 8.30 -5.75
CA ALA A 858 5.35 8.01 -7.06
C ALA A 858 6.24 7.10 -7.93
N ALA A 859 7.56 7.06 -7.69
CA ALA A 859 8.45 6.13 -8.39
C ALA A 859 8.11 4.64 -8.14
N MET A 860 7.41 4.34 -7.03
CA MET A 860 6.89 3.00 -6.74
C MET A 860 5.81 2.55 -7.74
N LEU A 861 5.21 3.45 -8.51
CA LEU A 861 4.32 3.11 -9.63
C LEU A 861 5.04 2.31 -10.73
N GLY A 862 6.36 2.34 -10.76
CA GLY A 862 7.18 1.52 -11.66
C GLY A 862 7.44 0.09 -11.17
N SER A 863 6.85 -0.31 -10.03
CA SER A 863 6.94 -1.68 -9.50
C SER A 863 6.11 -2.65 -10.33
N GLU A 864 6.56 -3.88 -10.42
CA GLU A 864 5.78 -5.01 -10.96
C GLU A 864 4.73 -5.49 -9.94
N LEU A 865 4.93 -5.18 -8.65
CA LEU A 865 3.93 -5.45 -7.61
C LEU A 865 2.90 -4.31 -7.54
N VAL A 866 1.65 -4.61 -7.82
CA VAL A 866 0.55 -3.64 -7.76
C VAL A 866 0.39 -3.06 -6.35
N VAL A 867 0.65 -3.83 -5.30
CA VAL A 867 0.60 -3.37 -3.90
C VAL A 867 1.54 -2.18 -3.66
N LEU A 868 2.77 -2.26 -4.17
CA LEU A 868 3.75 -1.17 -4.06
C LEU A 868 3.31 0.06 -4.86
N ALA A 869 2.72 -0.14 -6.04
CA ALA A 869 2.16 0.94 -6.85
C ALA A 869 0.99 1.63 -6.14
N GLN A 870 0.09 0.87 -5.53
CA GLN A 870 -1.01 1.40 -4.71
C GLN A 870 -0.49 2.19 -3.51
N MET A 871 0.47 1.65 -2.78
CA MET A 871 1.07 2.31 -1.62
C MET A 871 1.79 3.61 -2.04
N GLY A 872 2.64 3.54 -3.07
CA GLY A 872 3.39 4.69 -3.56
C GLY A 872 2.50 5.82 -4.07
N SER A 873 1.46 5.51 -4.84
CA SER A 873 0.48 6.49 -5.32
C SER A 873 -0.33 7.11 -4.19
N THR A 874 -0.78 6.32 -3.22
CA THR A 874 -1.54 6.79 -2.05
C THR A 874 -0.72 7.79 -1.23
N ILE A 875 0.54 7.44 -0.96
CA ILE A 875 1.46 8.31 -0.22
C ILE A 875 1.79 9.58 -1.03
N ALA A 876 2.03 9.45 -2.34
CA ALA A 876 2.30 10.59 -3.20
C ALA A 876 1.13 11.57 -3.25
N ILE A 877 -0.11 11.07 -3.40
CA ILE A 877 -1.34 11.88 -3.35
C ILE A 877 -1.45 12.59 -1.99
N GLY A 878 -1.18 11.88 -0.89
CA GLY A 878 -1.21 12.45 0.45
C GLY A 878 -0.22 13.58 0.64
N LEU A 879 1.01 13.39 0.20
CA LEU A 879 2.07 14.41 0.27
C LEU A 879 1.75 15.63 -0.59
N LEU A 880 1.18 15.42 -1.78
CA LEU A 880 0.72 16.52 -2.64
C LEU A 880 -0.44 17.29 -1.98
N LEU A 881 -1.41 16.58 -1.43
CA LEU A 881 -2.56 17.18 -0.73
C LEU A 881 -2.07 17.97 0.50
N ASP A 882 -1.19 17.38 1.30
CA ASP A 882 -0.63 18.04 2.48
C ASP A 882 0.17 19.28 2.10
N THR A 883 1.04 19.17 1.10
CA THR A 883 1.93 20.26 0.68
C THR A 883 1.18 21.40 0.00
N LEU A 884 0.24 21.09 -0.91
CA LEU A 884 -0.41 22.10 -1.74
C LEU A 884 -1.69 22.65 -1.12
N ILE A 885 -2.45 21.84 -0.40
CA ILE A 885 -3.76 22.23 0.15
C ILE A 885 -3.67 22.48 1.65
N VAL A 886 -3.28 21.45 2.43
CA VAL A 886 -3.37 21.51 3.88
C VAL A 886 -2.43 22.57 4.42
N ARG A 887 -1.16 22.49 4.08
CA ARG A 887 -0.14 23.39 4.57
C ARG A 887 -0.24 24.81 3.96
N SER A 888 -0.54 24.89 2.66
CA SER A 888 -0.50 26.18 1.95
C SER A 888 -1.76 27.01 2.13
N LEU A 889 -2.90 26.36 2.39
CA LEU A 889 -4.21 27.01 2.45
C LEU A 889 -4.94 26.74 3.78
N LEU A 890 -5.15 25.46 4.14
CA LEU A 890 -6.00 25.06 5.26
C LEU A 890 -5.40 25.53 6.60
N MET A 891 -4.19 25.13 6.88
CA MET A 891 -3.50 25.39 8.14
C MET A 891 -3.26 26.90 8.40
N PRO A 892 -2.74 27.72 7.44
CA PRO A 892 -2.60 29.15 7.64
C PRO A 892 -3.95 29.89 7.76
N SER A 893 -5.01 29.40 7.11
CA SER A 893 -6.36 29.94 7.28
C SER A 893 -6.89 29.72 8.69
N ILE A 894 -6.71 28.51 9.24
CA ILE A 894 -7.08 28.18 10.64
C ILE A 894 -6.26 29.06 11.60
N ALA A 895 -4.94 29.17 11.40
CA ALA A 895 -4.08 30.00 12.24
C ALA A 895 -4.47 31.49 12.20
N THR A 896 -4.91 31.97 11.02
CA THR A 896 -5.37 33.35 10.84
C THR A 896 -6.71 33.60 11.57
N LEU A 897 -7.65 32.64 11.51
CA LEU A 897 -8.96 32.76 12.16
C LEU A 897 -8.85 32.63 13.69
N LEU A 898 -8.06 31.70 14.17
CA LEU A 898 -7.84 31.51 15.61
C LEU A 898 -7.00 32.67 16.21
N GLY A 899 -6.15 33.30 15.43
CA GLY A 899 -5.34 34.44 15.86
C GLY A 899 -4.50 34.12 17.11
N ARG A 900 -4.73 34.85 18.21
CA ARG A 900 -4.00 34.63 19.46
C ARG A 900 -4.29 33.28 20.12
N TRP A 901 -5.49 32.73 19.94
CA TRP A 901 -5.87 31.45 20.51
C TRP A 901 -5.07 30.29 19.93
N PHE A 902 -4.56 30.42 18.72
CA PHE A 902 -3.68 29.43 18.09
C PHE A 902 -2.46 29.12 18.95
N TRP A 903 -1.97 30.09 19.74
CA TRP A 903 -0.78 29.96 20.57
C TRP A 903 -1.07 29.60 22.02
N TRP A 904 -2.33 29.37 22.42
CA TRP A 904 -2.65 29.01 23.80
C TRP A 904 -1.89 27.73 24.24
N PRO A 905 -1.27 27.70 25.48
CA PRO A 905 -1.34 28.65 26.58
C PRO A 905 -0.30 29.80 26.53
N GLN A 906 0.47 29.94 25.46
CA GLN A 906 1.41 31.07 25.32
C GLN A 906 0.66 32.40 25.15
N VAL A 907 1.04 33.39 25.97
CA VAL A 907 0.47 34.72 25.84
C VAL A 907 1.28 35.50 24.80
N VAL A 908 0.71 35.72 23.64
CA VAL A 908 1.27 36.55 22.58
C VAL A 908 0.69 37.96 22.75
N TYR A 909 1.52 38.91 23.18
CA TYR A 909 1.11 40.31 23.23
C TYR A 909 1.12 40.88 21.78
N PRO A 910 -0.02 41.43 21.28
CA PRO A 910 0.05 42.26 20.08
C PRO A 910 0.98 43.42 20.38
N ARG A 911 1.81 43.79 19.40
CA ARG A 911 2.66 45.00 19.50
C ARG A 911 1.72 46.15 19.82
N GLY A 912 1.83 46.74 21.00
CA GLY A 912 1.03 47.89 21.40
C GLY A 912 1.12 48.92 20.29
N ASP A 913 0.02 49.48 19.89
CA ASP A 913 -0.07 50.69 19.09
C ASP A 913 0.78 51.73 19.83
N ASN A 914 2.02 51.91 19.39
CA ASN A 914 2.74 53.11 19.69
C ASN A 914 1.99 54.22 18.94
N HIS A 915 0.93 54.72 19.58
CA HIS A 915 0.45 56.05 19.28
C HIS A 915 1.66 56.95 19.36
N PHE A 916 2.07 57.47 18.26
CA PHE A 916 2.95 58.63 18.18
C PHE A 916 2.45 59.66 19.22
N ARG A 917 3.08 59.71 20.39
CA ARG A 917 3.04 60.91 21.22
C ARG A 917 3.66 61.94 20.35
N ARG A 918 2.80 62.78 19.72
CA ARG A 918 3.24 64.07 19.21
C ARG A 918 3.98 64.73 20.34
N PRO A 919 5.19 65.31 20.14
CA PRO A 919 5.80 66.16 21.13
C PRO A 919 4.85 67.35 21.31
N THR A 920 4.31 67.46 22.49
CA THR A 920 3.62 68.69 22.93
C THR A 920 4.59 69.81 22.75
N ALA A 921 4.21 70.80 21.97
CA ALA A 921 4.92 72.03 21.74
C ALA A 921 5.27 72.64 23.13
N VAL A 922 6.58 72.78 23.39
CA VAL A 922 7.08 73.51 24.51
C VAL A 922 6.73 74.99 24.27
N SER A 923 5.82 75.53 25.07
CA SER A 923 5.62 76.96 25.23
C SER A 923 6.86 77.57 25.77
N ARG A 924 7.43 78.59 25.08
CA ARG A 924 8.45 79.48 25.59
C ARG A 924 7.89 80.21 26.81
N GLY A 925 8.46 79.89 27.96
CA GLY A 925 8.38 80.76 29.16
C GLY A 925 9.79 81.14 29.56
N THR A 926 10.00 82.45 29.59
CA THR A 926 11.20 83.22 30.00
C THR A 926 11.55 83.02 31.45
N GLY A 927 12.87 82.96 31.78
CA GLY A 927 13.36 83.53 33.03
C GLY A 927 14.22 82.64 33.88
N ASP A 928 15.45 83.08 34.00
CA ASP A 928 16.45 83.13 35.14
C ASP A 928 17.18 81.90 35.65
N GLU A 929 18.49 81.98 35.47
CA GLU A 929 19.61 81.87 36.35
C GLU A 929 19.53 80.95 37.63
N ASP A 930 20.37 79.97 37.75
CA ASP A 930 21.59 79.98 38.59
C ASP A 930 22.25 78.58 38.73
N THR A 931 23.52 78.65 38.48
CA THR A 931 24.65 77.87 39.01
C THR A 931 24.54 76.55 39.79
N ALA A 932 25.42 75.72 39.44
CA ALA A 932 26.45 74.99 40.23
C ALA A 932 26.50 73.45 40.17
N ALA A 933 27.65 72.97 39.74
CA ALA A 933 28.48 71.90 40.33
C ALA A 933 28.12 70.43 40.04
N LEU A 934 28.98 69.80 39.22
CA LEU A 934 29.39 68.41 39.27
C LEU A 934 29.90 68.00 40.68
N PRO A 935 29.90 66.71 41.05
CA PRO A 935 30.98 65.83 40.62
C PRO A 935 30.62 64.37 40.30
N VAL A 936 31.42 63.77 39.43
CA VAL A 936 31.75 62.32 39.23
C VAL A 936 32.71 61.91 40.39
N PRO A 937 33.02 60.64 40.71
CA PRO A 937 32.59 59.30 40.30
C PRO A 937 32.46 58.25 41.43
N SER A 938 31.92 57.11 41.19
CA SER A 938 32.56 55.78 41.41
C SER A 938 31.68 54.66 40.90
#